data_4f5d6ec70751a00acdc5ae9f0af663f8
#
_entry.id   4f5d6ec70751a00acdc5ae9f0af663f8
#
_cell.length_a   1.000
_cell.length_b   1.000
_cell.length_c   1.000
_cell.angle_alpha   90.00
_cell.angle_beta   90.00
_cell.angle_gamma   90.00
#
_symmetry.space_group_name_H-M   'P 1'
#
loop_
_entity.id
_entity.type
_entity.pdbx_description
1 polymer ?
#
loop_
_entity_poly.entity_id
_entity_poly.type
_entity_poly.pdbx_seq_one_letter_code
_entity_poly.pdbx_strand_id
1 'polypeptide(L)'
;MRINKAYFDDPIIAAYIHISRRTAFDEEINNILTALKEAKATSVWTFIPRSENEKLEFFMNRAYNMGLKVVPVLQPEVSIEEHPEVRIICADGSTSDDPRYFNIGCFNHPLLLEKAKELIKNFLEKFKDHPALYKIGGLPLLSFVHEAYYRTDIPEFGGGPLKPCCYCEHCVEDFRKTMKAKYKTIINFNLKHGTSFRNWDSLEPPKEPSNPSLWKEWFDYHAEIIPKFLAEMISYAKSISPINSTHELNDFYPCSYQTVYSGNDIYRMARVIDVGHEDMYPLEFDHRYVIYVYEYIKDLVRAAMGFDRLYTANGQSFNSWLGYKVPVAGMFEQIYSCLAHGSLGIVWWVDWRNLKLWAQTKQANEEFSSLVSALKGFELSKAEVALIYPWTTMELKTDDEFSSDNLLFYMALVRSGIPVDIISEQQIVDGVFEKRGYKVLCAIGCPVLPPETVEKIKGFVEKGGTLIQDYEGQSIGNFVSVYPELVADPFAKHTVYTIKTRLSSINRLNGKIIPVGNMCEKLSSHVESKVIARFENGEPAVIVVNNGKGMIVKSASMLGWDYSNYPGHYDFALMFPSKIRRDETVRELVFEILKKAKVKPPVVSSNPDVEVAVWKGKESDIVLAINHLNQPAESKITLSLKDKGNNAYSVQEYFSKKSIKPMQGKQNLSFEVKLTNFQGKAYLIKKQ
;
A
#
# COMPACT_ATOMS: atom_id res chain seq x y z
N MET A 1 -9.69 15.41 3.61
CA MET A 1 -9.41 16.87 3.37
C MET A 1 -8.85 17.01 1.97
N ARG A 2 -9.49 17.75 1.07
CA ARG A 2 -8.94 17.98 -0.28
C ARG A 2 -7.62 18.75 -0.16
N ILE A 3 -6.65 18.41 -0.99
CA ILE A 3 -5.32 19.04 -0.97
C ILE A 3 -5.48 20.56 -1.16
N ASN A 4 -5.05 21.32 -0.15
CA ASN A 4 -5.07 22.78 -0.23
C ASN A 4 -4.01 23.27 -1.22
N LYS A 5 -4.36 24.25 -2.05
CA LYS A 5 -3.41 24.84 -3.03
C LYS A 5 -2.12 25.36 -2.39
N ALA A 6 -2.18 25.84 -1.15
CA ALA A 6 -1.00 26.30 -0.41
C ALA A 6 0.02 25.18 -0.10
N TYR A 7 -0.42 23.93 -0.05
CA TYR A 7 0.48 22.77 0.17
C TYR A 7 1.54 22.63 -0.94
N PHE A 8 1.18 22.93 -2.17
CA PHE A 8 2.10 22.85 -3.31
C PHE A 8 3.26 23.85 -3.26
N ASP A 9 3.11 24.89 -2.47
CA ASP A 9 4.15 25.94 -2.31
C ASP A 9 5.11 25.63 -1.15
N ASP A 10 4.69 24.77 -0.19
CA ASP A 10 5.49 24.34 0.96
C ASP A 10 5.17 22.85 1.30
N PRO A 11 5.59 21.92 0.44
CA PRO A 11 5.31 20.49 0.64
C PRO A 11 6.07 19.93 1.85
N ILE A 12 5.57 18.85 2.44
CA ILE A 12 6.30 18.10 3.46
C ILE A 12 7.51 17.41 2.81
N ILE A 13 8.69 17.86 3.17
CA ILE A 13 9.99 17.22 2.93
C ILE A 13 10.65 17.15 4.30
N ALA A 14 10.55 16.01 4.94
CA ALA A 14 10.90 15.87 6.35
C ALA A 14 11.89 14.75 6.59
N ALA A 15 12.35 14.65 7.80
CA ALA A 15 12.99 13.46 8.32
C ALA A 15 12.51 13.17 9.75
N TYR A 16 12.49 11.89 10.12
CA TYR A 16 12.24 11.45 11.46
C TYR A 16 13.45 11.69 12.36
N ILE A 17 13.20 12.26 13.54
CA ILE A 17 14.21 12.49 14.57
C ILE A 17 13.68 12.09 15.93
N HIS A 18 14.49 11.36 16.66
CA HIS A 18 14.24 11.08 18.07
C HIS A 18 14.98 12.09 18.95
N ILE A 19 14.27 13.05 19.53
CA ILE A 19 14.82 13.94 20.58
C ILE A 19 14.83 13.20 21.92
N SER A 20 14.75 11.91 21.93
CA SER A 20 14.65 11.13 23.14
C SER A 20 16.01 11.00 23.85
N ARG A 21 15.96 10.44 25.04
CA ARG A 21 16.97 10.04 26.04
C ARG A 21 18.47 9.94 25.61
N ARG A 22 18.80 10.03 24.30
CA ARG A 22 20.14 9.88 23.75
C ARG A 22 20.71 11.17 23.14
N THR A 23 19.89 12.16 22.83
CA THR A 23 20.34 13.50 22.40
C THR A 23 20.54 14.36 23.64
N ALA A 24 21.71 14.23 24.22
CA ALA A 24 21.98 14.84 25.55
C ALA A 24 22.29 16.33 25.48
N PHE A 25 22.57 16.92 24.31
CA PHE A 25 23.17 18.26 24.26
C PHE A 25 22.53 19.15 23.18
N ASP A 26 22.37 20.43 23.49
CA ASP A 26 21.93 21.49 22.58
C ASP A 26 22.75 21.56 21.29
N GLU A 27 24.03 21.19 21.35
CA GLU A 27 24.91 21.12 20.19
C GLU A 27 24.48 20.04 19.19
N GLU A 28 24.07 18.87 19.66
CA GLU A 28 23.61 17.79 18.78
C GLU A 28 22.31 18.17 18.07
N ILE A 29 21.35 18.78 18.76
CA ILE A 29 20.13 19.33 18.17
C ILE A 29 20.46 20.36 17.09
N ASN A 30 21.40 21.26 17.37
CA ASN A 30 21.85 22.26 16.41
C ASN A 30 22.46 21.63 15.16
N ASN A 31 23.31 20.61 15.33
CA ASN A 31 23.95 19.90 14.21
C ASN A 31 22.91 19.18 13.34
N ILE A 32 21.94 18.50 13.95
CA ILE A 32 20.85 17.81 13.24
C ILE A 32 19.99 18.81 12.46
N LEU A 33 19.52 19.87 13.09
CA LEU A 33 18.68 20.88 12.41
C LEU A 33 19.44 21.60 11.31
N THR A 34 20.76 21.83 11.49
CA THR A 34 21.62 22.40 10.46
C THR A 34 21.72 21.48 9.25
N ALA A 35 21.99 20.18 9.48
CA ALA A 35 22.06 19.18 8.41
C ALA A 35 20.72 19.06 7.64
N LEU A 36 19.58 19.10 8.32
CA LEU A 36 18.26 19.15 7.68
C LEU A 36 18.07 20.38 6.79
N LYS A 37 18.43 21.54 7.31
CA LYS A 37 18.35 22.78 6.54
C LYS A 37 19.24 22.77 5.29
N GLU A 38 20.45 22.26 5.42
CA GLU A 38 21.39 22.09 4.31
C GLU A 38 20.88 21.08 3.28
N ALA A 39 20.22 20.01 3.76
CA ALA A 39 19.54 19.01 2.92
C ALA A 39 18.23 19.50 2.30
N LYS A 40 17.85 20.77 2.51
CA LYS A 40 16.61 21.37 1.96
C LYS A 40 15.31 20.72 2.46
N ALA A 41 15.32 20.13 3.65
CA ALA A 41 14.10 19.76 4.32
C ALA A 41 13.25 21.00 4.65
N THR A 42 11.94 20.88 4.59
CA THR A 42 10.96 21.90 5.00
C THR A 42 10.52 21.70 6.43
N SER A 43 10.54 20.45 6.90
CA SER A 43 10.04 20.08 8.21
C SER A 43 10.81 18.92 8.83
N VAL A 44 10.53 18.71 10.10
CA VAL A 44 11.07 17.59 10.90
C VAL A 44 9.93 16.93 11.66
N TRP A 45 9.90 15.61 11.64
CA TRP A 45 9.00 14.81 12.46
C TRP A 45 9.75 14.34 13.68
N THR A 46 9.23 14.61 14.87
CA THR A 46 9.95 14.33 16.08
C THR A 46 9.06 13.75 17.18
N PHE A 47 9.58 12.72 17.83
CA PHE A 47 8.94 12.16 19.03
C PHE A 47 8.99 13.14 20.18
N ILE A 48 7.86 13.32 20.83
CA ILE A 48 7.72 14.22 21.95
C ILE A 48 8.13 13.49 23.24
N PRO A 49 9.18 13.96 23.94
CA PRO A 49 9.60 13.37 25.20
C PRO A 49 8.55 13.63 26.30
N ARG A 50 8.34 12.65 27.19
CA ARG A 50 7.35 12.73 28.27
C ARG A 50 7.65 13.78 29.32
N SER A 51 8.93 13.96 29.66
CA SER A 51 9.36 14.69 30.86
C SER A 51 10.32 15.85 30.62
N GLU A 52 10.78 16.05 29.38
CA GLU A 52 11.84 17.03 29.08
C GLU A 52 11.30 18.24 28.30
N ASN A 53 10.34 18.94 28.89
CA ASN A 53 9.67 20.11 28.28
C ASN A 53 10.65 21.23 27.90
N GLU A 54 11.75 21.43 28.61
CA GLU A 54 12.74 22.46 28.29
C GLU A 54 13.53 22.13 27.01
N LYS A 55 13.92 20.88 26.82
CA LYS A 55 14.58 20.44 25.58
C LYS A 55 13.67 20.53 24.38
N LEU A 56 12.39 20.16 24.55
CA LEU A 56 11.40 20.30 23.50
C LEU A 56 11.19 21.77 23.12
N GLU A 57 11.10 22.66 24.09
CA GLU A 57 10.95 24.10 23.85
C GLU A 57 12.19 24.66 23.13
N PHE A 58 13.37 24.29 23.56
CA PHE A 58 14.62 24.64 22.86
C PHE A 58 14.60 24.15 21.40
N PHE A 59 14.25 22.90 21.20
CA PHE A 59 14.15 22.31 19.85
C PHE A 59 13.14 23.07 18.96
N MET A 60 11.94 23.30 19.45
CA MET A 60 10.88 24.00 18.72
C MET A 60 11.31 25.44 18.33
N ASN A 61 11.89 26.17 19.28
CA ASN A 61 12.40 27.51 19.06
C ASN A 61 13.55 27.51 18.04
N ARG A 62 14.46 26.55 18.14
CA ARG A 62 15.59 26.45 17.25
C ARG A 62 15.17 26.07 15.83
N ALA A 63 14.27 25.12 15.66
CA ALA A 63 13.69 24.76 14.38
C ALA A 63 13.03 25.96 13.72
N TYR A 64 12.21 26.71 14.47
CA TYR A 64 11.58 27.93 13.97
C TYR A 64 12.58 28.97 13.49
N ASN A 65 13.61 29.27 14.27
CA ASN A 65 14.66 30.23 13.94
C ASN A 65 15.46 29.84 12.67
N MET A 66 15.53 28.55 12.39
CA MET A 66 16.15 28.01 11.18
C MET A 66 15.19 27.91 9.99
N GLY A 67 13.90 28.27 10.17
CA GLY A 67 12.85 28.18 9.15
C GLY A 67 12.39 26.76 8.87
N LEU A 68 12.61 25.82 9.80
CA LEU A 68 12.07 24.47 9.74
C LEU A 68 10.75 24.40 10.50
N LYS A 69 9.82 23.60 9.99
CA LYS A 69 8.56 23.29 10.66
C LYS A 69 8.65 21.96 11.39
N VAL A 70 7.80 21.77 12.39
CA VAL A 70 7.80 20.58 13.24
C VAL A 70 6.45 19.88 13.17
N VAL A 71 6.46 18.58 12.88
CA VAL A 71 5.33 17.68 13.07
C VAL A 71 5.63 16.84 14.31
N PRO A 72 4.94 17.07 15.43
CA PRO A 72 5.16 16.30 16.64
C PRO A 72 4.54 14.92 16.51
N VAL A 73 5.27 13.88 16.94
CA VAL A 73 4.78 12.51 17.05
C VAL A 73 4.42 12.24 18.50
N LEU A 74 3.14 12.13 18.77
CA LEU A 74 2.57 11.91 20.10
C LEU A 74 2.49 10.40 20.37
N GLN A 75 3.60 9.86 20.88
CA GLN A 75 3.77 8.44 21.17
C GLN A 75 3.47 8.16 22.65
N PRO A 76 2.33 7.55 23.00
CA PRO A 76 2.10 7.11 24.37
C PRO A 76 3.00 5.92 24.68
N GLU A 77 3.49 5.87 25.88
CA GLU A 77 4.27 4.74 26.39
C GLU A 77 3.79 4.43 27.82
N VAL A 78 3.76 3.17 28.18
CA VAL A 78 3.53 2.69 29.54
C VAL A 78 4.68 1.74 29.89
N SER A 79 5.35 2.00 31.00
CA SER A 79 6.40 1.10 31.47
C SER A 79 5.79 -0.26 31.81
N ILE A 80 6.13 -1.28 31.03
CA ILE A 80 5.67 -2.66 31.26
C ILE A 80 6.23 -3.22 32.57
N GLU A 81 7.38 -2.72 33.04
CA GLU A 81 7.96 -3.12 34.32
C GLU A 81 7.14 -2.58 35.50
N GLU A 82 6.67 -1.31 35.40
CA GLU A 82 5.87 -0.68 36.43
C GLU A 82 4.38 -1.10 36.33
N HIS A 83 3.91 -1.42 35.14
CA HIS A 83 2.53 -1.75 34.81
C HIS A 83 2.43 -3.05 34.02
N PRO A 84 2.73 -4.21 34.62
CA PRO A 84 2.70 -5.50 33.91
C PRO A 84 1.31 -5.89 33.39
N GLU A 85 0.25 -5.27 33.91
CA GLU A 85 -1.14 -5.48 33.47
C GLU A 85 -1.42 -5.01 32.06
N VAL A 86 -0.60 -4.09 31.50
CA VAL A 86 -0.78 -3.61 30.11
C VAL A 86 -0.21 -4.53 29.07
N ARG A 87 0.46 -5.60 29.46
CA ARG A 87 1.13 -6.53 28.53
C ARG A 87 0.18 -7.11 27.50
N ILE A 88 0.73 -7.31 26.31
CA ILE A 88 0.06 -8.03 25.24
C ILE A 88 0.12 -9.53 25.57
N ILE A 89 -1.03 -10.20 25.56
CA ILE A 89 -1.15 -11.64 25.83
C ILE A 89 -1.39 -12.34 24.50
N CYS A 90 -0.52 -13.30 24.14
CA CYS A 90 -0.65 -14.11 22.95
C CYS A 90 -1.65 -15.27 23.14
N ALA A 91 -2.09 -15.91 22.06
CA ALA A 91 -3.04 -17.02 22.07
C ALA A 91 -2.58 -18.22 22.93
N ASP A 92 -1.27 -18.46 23.01
CA ASP A 92 -0.67 -19.53 23.84
C ASP A 92 -0.46 -19.12 25.32
N GLY A 93 -0.86 -17.91 25.70
CA GLY A 93 -0.70 -17.36 27.04
C GLY A 93 0.66 -16.73 27.31
N SER A 94 1.58 -16.73 26.36
CA SER A 94 2.83 -15.98 26.47
C SER A 94 2.58 -14.48 26.38
N THR A 95 3.53 -13.69 26.88
CA THR A 95 3.49 -12.24 26.79
C THR A 95 4.50 -11.76 25.75
N SER A 96 4.17 -10.68 25.05
CA SER A 96 5.15 -9.98 24.21
C SER A 96 5.94 -9.00 25.09
N ASP A 97 7.20 -9.34 25.36
CA ASP A 97 8.08 -8.59 26.24
C ASP A 97 9.25 -7.95 25.48
N ASP A 98 9.10 -7.64 24.19
CA ASP A 98 10.22 -7.08 23.43
C ASP A 98 10.50 -5.62 23.85
N PRO A 99 11.58 -5.37 24.63
CA PRO A 99 11.93 -4.04 25.11
C PRO A 99 12.50 -3.14 23.99
N ARG A 100 12.75 -3.68 22.80
CA ARG A 100 13.33 -2.93 21.67
C ARG A 100 12.34 -1.93 21.10
N TYR A 101 11.04 -2.12 21.32
CA TYR A 101 10.00 -1.33 20.74
C TYR A 101 9.09 -0.71 21.79
N PHE A 102 9.32 0.56 22.08
CA PHE A 102 8.42 1.59 22.63
C PHE A 102 7.42 1.18 23.73
N ASN A 103 7.68 0.22 24.60
CA ASN A 103 6.83 -0.04 25.77
C ASN A 103 5.34 0.30 25.56
N ILE A 104 4.77 -0.05 24.40
CA ILE A 104 3.34 0.10 24.13
C ILE A 104 2.71 -1.21 24.55
N GLY A 105 1.83 -1.14 25.52
CA GLY A 105 1.01 -2.27 25.93
C GLY A 105 -0.17 -2.49 24.95
N CYS A 106 -1.16 -3.24 25.42
CA CYS A 106 -2.39 -3.46 24.67
C CYS A 106 -3.14 -2.14 24.40
N PHE A 107 -3.45 -1.85 23.13
CA PHE A 107 -4.19 -0.65 22.71
C PHE A 107 -5.61 -0.57 23.29
N ASN A 108 -6.18 -1.69 23.73
CA ASN A 108 -7.48 -1.73 24.39
C ASN A 108 -7.40 -1.54 25.91
N HIS A 109 -6.20 -1.37 26.47
CA HIS A 109 -6.03 -1.18 27.90
C HIS A 109 -6.28 0.29 28.29
N PRO A 110 -7.17 0.58 29.29
CA PRO A 110 -7.55 1.95 29.65
C PRO A 110 -6.38 2.85 30.04
N LEU A 111 -5.37 2.31 30.72
CA LEU A 111 -4.19 3.05 31.16
C LEU A 111 -3.39 3.62 29.97
N LEU A 112 -3.29 2.89 28.86
CA LEU A 112 -2.59 3.41 27.69
C LEU A 112 -3.31 4.64 27.12
N LEU A 113 -4.63 4.60 27.05
CA LEU A 113 -5.44 5.74 26.60
C LEU A 113 -5.36 6.92 27.57
N GLU A 114 -5.33 6.67 28.88
CA GLU A 114 -5.13 7.71 29.89
C GLU A 114 -3.79 8.41 29.68
N LYS A 115 -2.70 7.67 29.53
CA LYS A 115 -1.37 8.22 29.28
C LYS A 115 -1.28 8.95 27.93
N ALA A 116 -1.98 8.47 26.91
CA ALA A 116 -2.11 9.17 25.64
C ALA A 116 -2.79 10.53 25.81
N LYS A 117 -3.90 10.58 26.52
CA LYS A 117 -4.62 11.85 26.81
C LYS A 117 -3.78 12.83 27.65
N GLU A 118 -3.04 12.34 28.64
CA GLU A 118 -2.09 13.12 29.42
C GLU A 118 -1.01 13.77 28.54
N LEU A 119 -0.38 12.97 27.67
CA LEU A 119 0.64 13.45 26.72
C LEU A 119 0.08 14.52 25.78
N ILE A 120 -1.08 14.28 25.18
CA ILE A 120 -1.75 15.21 24.27
C ILE A 120 -2.06 16.53 24.98
N LYS A 121 -2.63 16.48 26.19
CA LYS A 121 -2.95 17.65 26.98
C LYS A 121 -1.70 18.48 27.27
N ASN A 122 -0.66 17.86 27.83
CA ASN A 122 0.58 18.53 28.19
C ASN A 122 1.27 19.20 26.99
N PHE A 123 1.24 18.54 25.84
CA PHE A 123 1.78 19.09 24.60
C PHE A 123 0.95 20.28 24.09
N LEU A 124 -0.36 20.10 23.94
CA LEU A 124 -1.21 21.15 23.34
C LEU A 124 -1.37 22.37 24.24
N GLU A 125 -1.44 22.22 25.55
CA GLU A 125 -1.51 23.38 26.50
C GLU A 125 -0.29 24.31 26.33
N LYS A 126 0.88 23.75 26.02
CA LYS A 126 2.12 24.53 25.86
C LYS A 126 2.40 24.97 24.43
N PHE A 127 2.15 24.11 23.43
CA PHE A 127 2.68 24.29 22.08
C PHE A 127 1.64 24.48 20.97
N LYS A 128 0.32 24.41 21.24
CA LYS A 128 -0.71 24.49 20.17
C LYS A 128 -0.59 25.71 19.26
N ASP A 129 -0.10 26.82 19.76
CA ASP A 129 0.07 28.07 19.02
C ASP A 129 1.52 28.33 18.58
N HIS A 130 2.43 27.40 18.84
CA HIS A 130 3.84 27.58 18.54
C HIS A 130 4.10 27.73 17.03
N PRO A 131 4.85 28.79 16.58
CA PRO A 131 5.01 29.11 15.16
C PRO A 131 5.82 28.07 14.36
N ALA A 132 6.56 27.20 15.05
CA ALA A 132 7.27 26.09 14.41
C ALA A 132 6.34 24.96 13.96
N LEU A 133 5.12 24.84 14.47
CA LEU A 133 4.24 23.74 14.06
C LEU A 133 3.95 23.78 12.55
N TYR A 134 4.09 22.63 11.89
CA TYR A 134 3.69 22.49 10.50
C TYR A 134 2.17 22.60 10.39
N LYS A 135 1.68 23.39 9.43
CA LYS A 135 0.25 23.67 9.28
C LYS A 135 -0.25 23.34 7.89
N ILE A 136 -1.37 22.65 7.80
CA ILE A 136 -2.10 22.42 6.55
C ILE A 136 -3.43 23.13 6.63
N GLY A 137 -3.70 24.05 5.72
CA GLY A 137 -4.93 24.83 5.76
C GLY A 137 -5.06 25.70 7.01
N GLY A 138 -3.94 26.10 7.62
CA GLY A 138 -3.88 26.92 8.82
C GLY A 138 -3.95 26.13 10.14
N LEU A 139 -4.22 24.83 10.11
CA LEU A 139 -4.32 23.97 11.30
C LEU A 139 -3.03 23.14 11.49
N PRO A 140 -2.51 23.04 12.72
CA PRO A 140 -1.35 22.22 13.04
C PRO A 140 -1.56 20.76 12.62
N LEU A 141 -0.52 20.14 12.08
CA LEU A 141 -0.48 18.71 11.79
C LEU A 141 0.20 18.00 12.96
N LEU A 142 -0.48 17.03 13.57
CA LEU A 142 0.03 16.19 14.62
C LEU A 142 0.01 14.73 14.18
N SER A 143 1.09 14.01 14.45
CA SER A 143 1.16 12.56 14.25
C SER A 143 0.81 11.84 15.55
N PHE A 144 -0.08 10.84 15.45
CA PHE A 144 -0.55 10.06 16.59
C PHE A 144 -0.05 8.64 16.47
N VAL A 145 0.77 8.22 17.39
CA VAL A 145 1.44 6.93 17.46
C VAL A 145 2.34 6.69 16.25
N HIS A 146 3.52 6.23 16.49
CA HIS A 146 4.43 5.70 15.48
C HIS A 146 4.27 4.19 15.48
N GLU A 147 4.13 3.58 14.30
CA GLU A 147 4.01 2.13 14.16
C GLU A 147 2.98 1.50 15.12
N ALA A 148 1.70 1.92 15.02
CA ALA A 148 0.64 1.36 15.85
C ALA A 148 0.23 -0.02 15.34
N TYR A 149 0.83 -1.05 15.88
CA TYR A 149 0.45 -2.44 15.65
C TYR A 149 0.81 -3.33 16.85
N TYR A 150 0.10 -4.45 16.96
CA TYR A 150 0.45 -5.44 17.97
C TYR A 150 1.72 -6.16 17.55
N ARG A 151 2.78 -5.95 18.31
CA ARG A 151 4.02 -6.67 18.09
C ARG A 151 3.94 -8.02 18.78
N THR A 152 3.97 -9.03 17.98
CA THR A 152 4.38 -10.36 18.37
C THR A 152 5.76 -10.60 17.75
N ASP A 153 6.57 -11.45 18.36
CA ASP A 153 7.95 -11.68 17.93
C ASP A 153 8.05 -11.79 16.39
N ILE A 154 8.73 -10.84 15.77
CA ILE A 154 8.93 -10.82 14.32
C ILE A 154 10.16 -11.68 14.02
N PRO A 155 10.04 -12.79 13.28
CA PRO A 155 11.16 -13.70 13.02
C PRO A 155 12.37 -13.01 12.40
N GLU A 156 12.18 -11.98 11.58
CA GLU A 156 13.24 -11.22 10.91
C GLU A 156 14.17 -10.49 11.88
N PHE A 157 13.68 -10.16 13.07
CA PHE A 157 14.44 -9.51 14.11
C PHE A 157 14.95 -10.47 15.18
N GLY A 158 14.91 -11.78 14.92
CA GLY A 158 15.38 -12.83 15.82
C GLY A 158 14.37 -13.26 16.88
N GLY A 159 13.08 -12.93 16.68
CA GLY A 159 11.98 -13.41 17.48
C GLY A 159 11.49 -14.81 17.06
N GLY A 160 10.57 -15.36 17.83
CA GLY A 160 9.87 -16.62 17.51
C GLY A 160 8.80 -16.45 16.41
N PRO A 161 8.03 -17.50 16.11
CA PRO A 161 6.93 -17.42 15.17
C PRO A 161 5.88 -16.44 15.66
N LEU A 162 5.33 -15.64 14.75
CA LEU A 162 4.23 -14.73 15.03
C LEU A 162 3.04 -15.47 15.64
N LYS A 163 2.51 -14.90 16.71
CA LYS A 163 1.39 -15.47 17.45
C LYS A 163 0.21 -14.51 17.39
N PRO A 164 -1.02 -15.02 17.22
CA PRO A 164 -2.20 -14.19 17.39
C PRO A 164 -2.21 -13.51 18.75
N CYS A 165 -2.56 -12.22 18.80
CA CYS A 165 -2.73 -11.41 20.01
C CYS A 165 -3.73 -10.25 19.74
N CYS A 166 -4.28 -9.52 20.71
CA CYS A 166 -4.06 -9.67 22.14
C CYS A 166 -5.26 -10.36 22.78
N TYR A 167 -5.01 -11.30 23.68
CA TYR A 167 -6.01 -12.07 24.44
C TYR A 167 -6.07 -11.64 25.92
N CYS A 168 -5.68 -10.43 26.24
CA CYS A 168 -5.82 -9.90 27.61
C CYS A 168 -7.30 -9.76 27.99
N GLU A 169 -7.58 -9.67 29.28
CA GLU A 169 -8.94 -9.59 29.84
C GLU A 169 -9.75 -8.46 29.18
N HIS A 170 -9.14 -7.27 28.98
CA HIS A 170 -9.81 -6.15 28.34
C HIS A 170 -10.23 -6.44 26.89
N CYS A 171 -9.38 -7.11 26.11
CA CYS A 171 -9.73 -7.48 24.74
C CYS A 171 -10.84 -8.53 24.70
N VAL A 172 -10.79 -9.55 25.59
CA VAL A 172 -11.82 -10.59 25.65
C VAL A 172 -13.17 -10.01 26.09
N GLU A 173 -13.18 -9.15 27.09
CA GLU A 173 -14.41 -8.48 27.54
C GLU A 173 -15.01 -7.56 26.49
N ASP A 174 -14.19 -6.75 25.82
CA ASP A 174 -14.66 -5.83 24.77
C ASP A 174 -15.17 -6.61 23.55
N PHE A 175 -14.53 -7.71 23.20
CA PHE A 175 -15.04 -8.66 22.19
C PHE A 175 -16.42 -9.20 22.56
N ARG A 176 -16.61 -9.69 23.80
CA ARG A 176 -17.92 -10.15 24.29
C ARG A 176 -18.99 -9.09 24.19
N LYS A 177 -18.67 -7.86 24.58
CA LYS A 177 -19.57 -6.67 24.48
C LYS A 177 -19.91 -6.37 23.03
N THR A 178 -18.92 -6.40 22.14
CA THR A 178 -19.09 -6.14 20.70
C THR A 178 -19.97 -7.21 20.05
N MET A 179 -19.73 -8.48 20.32
CA MET A 179 -20.55 -9.57 19.81
C MET A 179 -21.98 -9.53 20.35
N LYS A 180 -22.16 -9.20 21.63
CA LYS A 180 -23.49 -8.98 22.22
C LYS A 180 -24.24 -7.84 21.54
N ALA A 181 -23.56 -6.74 21.22
CA ALA A 181 -24.15 -5.63 20.49
C ALA A 181 -24.54 -6.00 19.05
N LYS A 182 -23.70 -6.80 18.36
CA LYS A 182 -23.91 -7.26 16.96
C LYS A 182 -25.06 -8.28 16.87
N TYR A 183 -24.99 -9.35 17.65
CA TYR A 183 -25.89 -10.53 17.52
C TYR A 183 -27.11 -10.49 18.43
N LYS A 184 -27.17 -9.62 19.44
CA LYS A 184 -28.25 -9.40 20.42
C LYS A 184 -28.42 -10.55 21.41
N THR A 185 -28.42 -11.81 20.96
CA THR A 185 -28.53 -12.99 21.81
C THR A 185 -27.41 -13.98 21.53
N ILE A 186 -27.00 -14.72 22.56
CA ILE A 186 -25.99 -15.79 22.40
C ILE A 186 -26.49 -16.90 21.47
N ILE A 187 -27.81 -17.11 21.39
CA ILE A 187 -28.42 -18.10 20.50
C ILE A 187 -28.15 -17.73 19.04
N ASN A 188 -28.37 -16.44 18.66
CA ASN A 188 -28.11 -15.97 17.31
C ASN A 188 -26.62 -16.09 16.95
N PHE A 189 -25.75 -15.78 17.91
CA PHE A 189 -24.31 -15.95 17.74
C PHE A 189 -23.95 -17.42 17.49
N ASN A 190 -24.44 -18.31 18.35
CA ASN A 190 -24.17 -19.74 18.23
C ASN A 190 -24.68 -20.33 16.90
N LEU A 191 -25.88 -19.94 16.46
CA LEU A 191 -26.43 -20.36 15.17
C LEU A 191 -25.56 -19.88 13.99
N LYS A 192 -25.07 -18.65 14.06
CA LYS A 192 -24.22 -18.07 12.99
C LYS A 192 -22.87 -18.76 12.88
N HIS A 193 -22.25 -19.12 14.02
CA HIS A 193 -20.89 -19.62 14.08
C HIS A 193 -20.79 -21.14 14.34
N GLY A 194 -21.93 -21.84 14.46
CA GLY A 194 -21.93 -23.27 14.76
C GLY A 194 -21.33 -23.59 16.13
N THR A 195 -21.55 -22.71 17.12
CA THR A 195 -21.02 -22.85 18.49
C THR A 195 -22.12 -23.18 19.49
N SER A 196 -21.75 -23.43 20.75
CA SER A 196 -22.70 -23.81 21.82
C SER A 196 -22.41 -23.12 23.15
N PHE A 197 -21.98 -21.85 23.11
CA PHE A 197 -21.74 -21.06 24.32
C PHE A 197 -23.04 -20.87 25.12
N ARG A 198 -22.97 -21.04 26.46
CA ARG A 198 -24.14 -20.94 27.34
C ARG A 198 -24.66 -19.51 27.48
N ASN A 199 -23.74 -18.55 27.56
CA ASN A 199 -24.02 -17.14 27.72
C ASN A 199 -22.82 -16.33 27.18
N TRP A 200 -22.89 -15.02 27.24
CA TRP A 200 -21.82 -14.15 26.76
C TRP A 200 -20.53 -14.26 27.58
N ASP A 201 -20.63 -14.54 28.89
CA ASP A 201 -19.45 -14.68 29.77
C ASP A 201 -18.65 -15.94 29.45
N SER A 202 -19.31 -16.96 28.88
CA SER A 202 -18.65 -18.19 28.44
C SER A 202 -18.08 -18.12 27.01
N LEU A 203 -18.29 -16.99 26.30
CA LEU A 203 -17.71 -16.79 24.98
C LEU A 203 -16.19 -16.56 25.11
N GLU A 204 -15.42 -17.47 24.54
CA GLU A 204 -13.96 -17.34 24.42
C GLU A 204 -13.59 -17.07 22.97
N PRO A 205 -12.67 -16.12 22.70
CA PRO A 205 -12.14 -15.93 21.37
C PRO A 205 -11.35 -17.17 20.92
N PRO A 206 -11.34 -17.47 19.61
CA PRO A 206 -10.63 -18.63 19.10
C PRO A 206 -9.12 -18.41 19.20
N LYS A 207 -8.38 -19.44 19.56
CA LYS A 207 -6.90 -19.42 19.62
C LYS A 207 -6.26 -20.04 18.38
N GLU A 208 -7.06 -20.73 17.58
CA GLU A 208 -6.68 -21.44 16.36
C GLU A 208 -7.79 -21.29 15.32
N PRO A 209 -7.49 -21.40 14.01
CA PRO A 209 -8.46 -21.22 12.93
C PRO A 209 -9.41 -22.43 12.74
N SER A 210 -9.63 -23.24 13.76
CA SER A 210 -10.49 -24.43 13.72
C SER A 210 -11.97 -24.13 13.42
N ASN A 211 -12.42 -22.93 13.73
CA ASN A 211 -13.73 -22.41 13.33
C ASN A 211 -13.52 -21.12 12.52
N PRO A 212 -13.49 -21.17 11.18
CA PRO A 212 -13.19 -20.01 10.33
C PRO A 212 -14.15 -18.84 10.53
N SER A 213 -15.43 -19.10 10.82
CA SER A 213 -16.42 -18.04 11.05
C SER A 213 -16.17 -17.27 12.35
N LEU A 214 -15.79 -17.97 13.42
CA LEU A 214 -15.45 -17.35 14.70
C LEU A 214 -14.07 -16.70 14.64
N TRP A 215 -13.12 -17.31 13.93
CA TRP A 215 -11.80 -16.76 13.67
C TRP A 215 -11.88 -15.39 12.97
N LYS A 216 -12.70 -15.30 11.91
CA LYS A 216 -12.94 -14.03 11.22
C LYS A 216 -13.56 -12.98 12.15
N GLU A 217 -14.56 -13.32 12.97
CA GLU A 217 -15.16 -12.38 13.93
C GLU A 217 -14.13 -11.83 14.93
N TRP A 218 -13.20 -12.66 15.37
CA TRP A 218 -12.15 -12.23 16.28
C TRP A 218 -11.19 -11.25 15.61
N PHE A 219 -10.72 -11.53 14.39
CA PHE A 219 -9.79 -10.65 13.69
C PHE A 219 -10.46 -9.39 13.12
N ASP A 220 -11.71 -9.45 12.69
CA ASP A 220 -12.49 -8.25 12.37
C ASP A 220 -12.62 -7.31 13.59
N TYR A 221 -12.89 -7.88 14.76
CA TYR A 221 -12.90 -7.12 16.01
C TYR A 221 -11.52 -6.56 16.33
N HIS A 222 -10.51 -7.39 16.21
CA HIS A 222 -9.13 -7.02 16.54
C HIS A 222 -8.61 -5.88 15.66
N ALA A 223 -8.92 -5.90 14.37
CA ALA A 223 -8.56 -4.86 13.42
C ALA A 223 -9.26 -3.49 13.69
N GLU A 224 -10.31 -3.44 14.51
CA GLU A 224 -10.95 -2.18 14.93
C GLU A 224 -10.33 -1.56 16.20
N ILE A 225 -9.48 -2.28 16.94
CA ILE A 225 -8.93 -1.79 18.21
C ILE A 225 -8.05 -0.57 17.99
N ILE A 226 -7.08 -0.66 17.10
CA ILE A 226 -6.14 0.43 16.82
C ILE A 226 -6.84 1.66 16.23
N PRO A 227 -7.71 1.53 15.20
CA PRO A 227 -8.51 2.64 14.69
C PRO A 227 -9.34 3.34 15.78
N LYS A 228 -9.96 2.57 16.69
CA LYS A 228 -10.74 3.10 17.81
C LYS A 228 -9.85 3.89 18.78
N PHE A 229 -8.70 3.34 19.14
CA PHE A 229 -7.71 4.01 19.99
C PHE A 229 -7.24 5.35 19.39
N LEU A 230 -6.86 5.33 18.09
CA LEU A 230 -6.47 6.55 17.36
C LEU A 230 -7.61 7.57 17.29
N ALA A 231 -8.84 7.13 17.03
CA ALA A 231 -10.00 8.01 16.97
C ALA A 231 -10.24 8.72 18.31
N GLU A 232 -10.07 8.02 19.44
CA GLU A 232 -10.21 8.62 20.77
C GLU A 232 -9.10 9.64 21.08
N MET A 233 -7.84 9.33 20.74
CA MET A 233 -6.72 10.26 20.84
C MET A 233 -6.97 11.54 20.03
N ILE A 234 -7.34 11.37 18.75
CA ILE A 234 -7.59 12.47 17.82
C ILE A 234 -8.78 13.32 18.27
N SER A 235 -9.87 12.67 18.71
CA SER A 235 -11.05 13.37 19.23
C SER A 235 -10.71 14.19 20.47
N TYR A 236 -9.91 13.63 21.38
CA TYR A 236 -9.46 14.34 22.57
C TYR A 236 -8.57 15.54 22.20
N ALA A 237 -7.61 15.38 21.29
CA ALA A 237 -6.79 16.49 20.81
C ALA A 237 -7.64 17.59 20.17
N LYS A 238 -8.60 17.24 19.32
CA LYS A 238 -9.53 18.17 18.65
C LYS A 238 -10.46 18.89 19.66
N SER A 239 -10.72 18.30 20.83
CA SER A 239 -11.47 18.96 21.89
C SER A 239 -10.67 20.09 22.60
N ILE A 240 -9.34 20.04 22.53
CA ILE A 240 -8.45 21.06 23.11
C ILE A 240 -8.11 22.14 22.08
N SER A 241 -7.82 21.76 20.83
CA SER A 241 -7.46 22.69 19.77
C SER A 241 -7.80 22.10 18.38
N PRO A 242 -8.25 22.92 17.42
CA PRO A 242 -8.42 22.47 16.05
C PRO A 242 -7.06 22.04 15.46
N ILE A 243 -7.00 20.80 14.97
CA ILE A 243 -5.79 20.19 14.39
C ILE A 243 -6.11 19.34 13.17
N ASN A 244 -5.11 19.08 12.34
CA ASN A 244 -5.08 17.96 11.42
C ASN A 244 -4.34 16.79 12.07
N SER A 245 -4.82 15.57 11.80
CA SER A 245 -4.22 14.35 12.32
C SER A 245 -3.54 13.55 11.22
N THR A 246 -2.43 12.94 11.55
CA THR A 246 -1.78 11.91 10.74
C THR A 246 -1.38 10.74 11.62
N HIS A 247 -1.19 9.61 10.98
CA HIS A 247 -0.67 8.39 11.57
C HIS A 247 0.14 7.64 10.53
N GLU A 248 1.11 6.90 10.97
CA GLU A 248 1.96 6.05 10.14
C GLU A 248 1.22 4.75 9.80
N LEU A 249 0.85 4.63 8.54
CA LEU A 249 0.13 3.48 8.00
C LEU A 249 1.14 2.44 7.54
N ASN A 250 1.55 1.60 8.49
CA ASN A 250 2.43 0.48 8.21
C ASN A 250 1.67 -0.65 7.53
N ASP A 251 2.33 -1.37 6.66
CA ASP A 251 1.83 -2.64 6.18
C ASP A 251 2.98 -3.65 6.09
N PHE A 252 2.67 -4.88 6.45
CA PHE A 252 3.58 -6.01 6.30
C PHE A 252 3.28 -6.81 5.04
N TYR A 253 2.44 -6.25 4.17
CA TYR A 253 2.08 -6.89 2.92
C TYR A 253 3.33 -7.23 2.08
N PRO A 254 3.46 -8.43 1.53
CA PRO A 254 2.43 -9.49 1.39
C PRO A 254 2.37 -10.50 2.55
N CYS A 255 2.98 -10.25 3.70
CA CYS A 255 2.93 -11.16 4.85
C CYS A 255 1.56 -11.12 5.52
N SER A 256 0.63 -11.97 5.06
CA SER A 256 -0.77 -11.99 5.49
C SER A 256 -0.95 -12.17 6.98
N TYR A 257 -0.29 -13.18 7.56
CA TYR A 257 -0.37 -13.46 9.00
C TYR A 257 0.17 -12.30 9.85
N GLN A 258 1.23 -11.62 9.38
CA GLN A 258 1.82 -10.50 10.08
C GLN A 258 0.88 -9.30 10.07
N THR A 259 0.31 -8.96 8.91
CA THR A 259 -0.68 -7.89 8.76
C THR A 259 -1.92 -8.14 9.63
N VAL A 260 -2.48 -9.34 9.58
CA VAL A 260 -3.71 -9.70 10.32
C VAL A 260 -3.46 -9.79 11.83
N TYR A 261 -2.40 -10.49 12.25
CA TYR A 261 -2.14 -10.69 13.69
C TYR A 261 -1.68 -9.42 14.40
N SER A 262 -1.09 -8.47 13.68
CA SER A 262 -0.74 -7.17 14.24
C SER A 262 -1.93 -6.21 14.34
N GLY A 263 -3.09 -6.56 13.79
CA GLY A 263 -4.28 -5.69 13.76
C GLY A 263 -4.15 -4.50 12.81
N ASN A 264 -3.30 -4.62 11.81
CA ASN A 264 -2.87 -3.52 10.95
C ASN A 264 -3.72 -3.42 9.67
N ASP A 265 -4.95 -2.91 9.81
CA ASP A 265 -5.82 -2.64 8.67
C ASP A 265 -5.71 -1.16 8.25
N ILE A 266 -4.95 -0.90 7.19
CA ILE A 266 -4.74 0.44 6.63
C ILE A 266 -6.06 1.14 6.29
N TYR A 267 -7.06 0.42 5.74
CA TYR A 267 -8.34 1.03 5.38
C TYR A 267 -9.13 1.49 6.60
N ARG A 268 -9.08 0.72 7.68
CA ARG A 268 -9.74 1.07 8.94
C ARG A 268 -9.03 2.25 9.62
N MET A 269 -7.70 2.25 9.65
CA MET A 269 -6.92 3.37 10.20
C MET A 269 -7.07 4.65 9.38
N ALA A 270 -7.06 4.58 8.06
CA ALA A 270 -7.22 5.73 7.17
C ALA A 270 -8.58 6.45 7.33
N ARG A 271 -9.60 5.78 7.87
CA ARG A 271 -10.92 6.41 8.15
C ARG A 271 -10.86 7.47 9.24
N VAL A 272 -9.94 7.35 10.19
CA VAL A 272 -9.90 8.20 11.40
C VAL A 272 -8.90 9.35 11.34
N ILE A 273 -8.01 9.36 10.34
CA ILE A 273 -6.96 10.38 10.17
C ILE A 273 -7.30 11.35 9.03
N ASP A 274 -6.72 12.56 9.07
CA ASP A 274 -6.91 13.60 8.05
C ASP A 274 -5.90 13.51 6.90
N VAL A 275 -4.65 13.15 7.21
CA VAL A 275 -3.52 13.02 6.28
C VAL A 275 -2.90 11.65 6.45
N GLY A 276 -2.72 10.91 5.36
CA GLY A 276 -2.03 9.63 5.39
C GLY A 276 -0.52 9.79 5.48
N HIS A 277 0.14 8.82 6.08
CA HIS A 277 1.59 8.67 6.00
C HIS A 277 1.89 7.19 5.83
N GLU A 278 2.54 6.83 4.74
CA GLU A 278 2.94 5.45 4.44
C GLU A 278 4.32 5.20 5.04
N ASP A 279 4.54 4.00 5.59
CA ASP A 279 5.81 3.59 6.19
C ASP A 279 6.31 2.28 5.55
N MET A 280 6.97 2.41 4.42
CA MET A 280 7.62 1.30 3.71
C MET A 280 8.97 1.74 3.16
N TYR A 281 9.93 0.82 3.12
CA TYR A 281 11.30 1.07 2.69
C TYR A 281 11.66 0.26 1.44
N PRO A 282 11.97 0.91 0.30
CA PRO A 282 12.16 0.20 -0.97
C PRO A 282 13.51 -0.51 -1.09
N LEU A 283 14.46 -0.25 -0.18
CA LEU A 283 15.85 -0.67 -0.32
C LEU A 283 16.34 -1.53 0.85
N GLU A 284 15.45 -1.99 1.73
CA GLU A 284 15.84 -2.85 2.85
C GLU A 284 16.32 -4.23 2.39
N PHE A 285 15.80 -4.69 1.26
CA PHE A 285 16.06 -6.00 0.66
C PHE A 285 16.69 -5.85 -0.72
N ASP A 286 16.67 -6.88 -1.57
CA ASP A 286 17.18 -6.76 -2.93
C ASP A 286 16.30 -5.78 -3.73
N HIS A 287 16.84 -4.62 -4.04
CA HIS A 287 16.21 -3.46 -4.64
C HIS A 287 15.27 -3.74 -5.84
N ARG A 288 15.56 -4.76 -6.64
CA ARG A 288 14.90 -4.92 -7.96
C ARG A 288 13.40 -5.20 -7.93
N TYR A 289 12.85 -5.55 -6.77
CA TYR A 289 11.46 -5.96 -6.65
C TYR A 289 10.75 -5.33 -5.47
N VAL A 290 11.48 -5.00 -4.43
CA VAL A 290 10.94 -4.31 -3.27
C VAL A 290 10.35 -2.97 -3.68
N ILE A 291 10.85 -2.37 -4.78
CA ILE A 291 10.25 -1.17 -5.34
C ILE A 291 8.77 -1.38 -5.69
N TYR A 292 8.37 -2.53 -6.22
CA TYR A 292 6.96 -2.81 -6.54
C TYR A 292 6.10 -3.07 -5.30
N VAL A 293 6.68 -3.57 -4.20
CA VAL A 293 6.02 -3.60 -2.89
C VAL A 293 5.79 -2.18 -2.40
N TYR A 294 6.82 -1.35 -2.47
CA TYR A 294 6.77 0.05 -2.10
C TYR A 294 5.72 0.84 -2.92
N GLU A 295 5.59 0.57 -4.20
CA GLU A 295 4.57 1.14 -5.08
C GLU A 295 3.17 0.63 -4.76
N TYR A 296 3.04 -0.67 -4.49
CA TYR A 296 1.79 -1.29 -4.05
C TYR A 296 1.25 -0.62 -2.78
N ILE A 297 2.08 -0.45 -1.77
CA ILE A 297 1.67 0.19 -0.51
C ILE A 297 1.27 1.66 -0.73
N LYS A 298 1.94 2.39 -1.60
CA LYS A 298 1.52 3.77 -1.96
C LYS A 298 0.14 3.79 -2.60
N ASP A 299 -0.13 2.91 -3.57
CA ASP A 299 -1.44 2.83 -4.21
C ASP A 299 -2.52 2.36 -3.22
N LEU A 300 -2.17 1.46 -2.29
CA LEU A 300 -3.03 1.03 -1.20
C LEU A 300 -3.40 2.21 -0.27
N VAL A 301 -2.41 2.95 0.21
CA VAL A 301 -2.62 4.12 1.08
C VAL A 301 -3.41 5.20 0.33
N ARG A 302 -3.10 5.49 -0.94
CA ARG A 302 -3.86 6.43 -1.76
C ARG A 302 -5.34 6.04 -1.85
N ALA A 303 -5.64 4.78 -2.07
CA ALA A 303 -7.01 4.28 -2.11
C ALA A 303 -7.70 4.31 -0.75
N ALA A 304 -6.99 3.93 0.32
CA ALA A 304 -7.48 4.01 1.70
C ALA A 304 -7.79 5.46 2.11
N MET A 305 -6.98 6.42 1.66
CA MET A 305 -7.21 7.86 1.84
C MET A 305 -8.30 8.43 0.93
N GLY A 306 -9.00 7.60 0.14
CA GLY A 306 -10.14 8.01 -0.69
C GLY A 306 -9.77 8.76 -1.97
N PHE A 307 -8.53 8.63 -2.43
CA PHE A 307 -7.95 9.14 -3.68
C PHE A 307 -7.74 10.65 -3.78
N ASP A 308 -8.32 11.46 -2.92
CA ASP A 308 -8.30 12.93 -2.97
C ASP A 308 -7.75 13.59 -1.71
N ARG A 309 -7.48 12.80 -0.66
CA ARG A 309 -6.80 13.27 0.55
C ARG A 309 -5.28 13.21 0.36
N LEU A 310 -4.59 14.14 1.03
CA LEU A 310 -3.14 14.15 1.07
C LEU A 310 -2.61 12.91 1.80
N TYR A 311 -1.55 12.33 1.25
CA TYR A 311 -0.69 11.42 1.98
C TYR A 311 0.77 11.70 1.67
N THR A 312 1.65 11.31 2.57
CA THR A 312 3.10 11.37 2.44
C THR A 312 3.67 9.97 2.44
N ALA A 313 4.79 9.78 1.77
CA ALA A 313 5.47 8.50 1.71
C ALA A 313 6.76 8.54 2.55
N ASN A 314 7.18 7.40 3.07
CA ASN A 314 8.52 7.26 3.62
C ASN A 314 9.57 7.20 2.52
N GLY A 315 10.72 7.77 2.80
CA GLY A 315 11.93 7.66 2.01
C GLY A 315 13.05 7.02 2.81
N GLN A 316 13.76 6.11 2.18
CA GLN A 316 14.90 5.46 2.80
C GLN A 316 16.21 6.19 2.44
N SER A 317 16.90 6.73 3.44
CA SER A 317 18.22 7.31 3.28
C SER A 317 19.27 6.65 4.19
N PHE A 318 18.94 5.54 4.82
CA PHE A 318 19.84 4.74 5.66
C PHE A 318 20.23 3.45 4.93
N ASN A 319 21.37 2.87 5.30
CA ASN A 319 21.73 1.54 4.83
C ASN A 319 20.85 0.49 5.50
N SER A 320 20.40 -0.49 4.73
CA SER A 320 19.50 -1.52 5.26
C SER A 320 20.13 -2.32 6.42
N TRP A 321 19.29 -2.88 7.26
CA TRP A 321 19.67 -3.77 8.35
C TRP A 321 20.43 -5.01 7.84
N LEU A 322 20.18 -5.43 6.61
CA LEU A 322 20.85 -6.54 5.94
C LEU A 322 22.16 -6.13 5.21
N GLY A 323 22.63 -4.89 5.41
CA GLY A 323 23.90 -4.41 4.88
C GLY A 323 23.84 -3.88 3.44
N TYR A 324 22.68 -3.77 2.83
CA TYR A 324 22.55 -3.12 1.52
C TYR A 324 22.76 -1.61 1.66
N LYS A 325 23.61 -1.07 0.78
CA LYS A 325 23.86 0.37 0.73
C LYS A 325 22.84 1.04 -0.18
N VAL A 326 22.23 2.12 0.32
CA VAL A 326 21.36 2.96 -0.49
C VAL A 326 22.22 3.75 -1.49
N PRO A 327 22.07 3.52 -2.79
CA PRO A 327 22.76 4.35 -3.79
C PRO A 327 22.09 5.73 -3.82
N VAL A 328 22.90 6.78 -4.04
CA VAL A 328 22.37 8.16 -4.18
C VAL A 328 21.30 8.23 -5.29
N ALA A 329 21.51 7.51 -6.40
CA ALA A 329 20.55 7.41 -7.47
C ALA A 329 19.19 6.83 -7.03
N GLY A 330 19.17 5.91 -6.06
CA GLY A 330 17.94 5.34 -5.50
C GLY A 330 17.08 6.37 -4.75
N MET A 331 17.63 7.48 -4.29
CA MET A 331 16.84 8.57 -3.71
C MET A 331 16.02 9.31 -4.77
N PHE A 332 16.57 9.44 -5.98
CA PHE A 332 15.82 10.00 -7.11
C PHE A 332 14.70 9.07 -7.55
N GLU A 333 14.96 7.77 -7.64
CA GLU A 333 13.91 6.78 -7.92
C GLU A 333 12.75 6.91 -6.94
N GLN A 334 13.03 7.00 -5.64
CA GLN A 334 12.01 7.11 -4.59
C GLN A 334 11.13 8.36 -4.76
N ILE A 335 11.71 9.54 -4.99
CA ILE A 335 10.92 10.78 -5.14
C ILE A 335 10.04 10.76 -6.39
N TYR A 336 10.51 10.17 -7.49
CA TYR A 336 9.72 10.03 -8.70
C TYR A 336 8.62 8.97 -8.55
N SER A 337 8.90 7.84 -7.90
CA SER A 337 7.91 6.84 -7.53
C SER A 337 6.82 7.44 -6.62
N CYS A 338 7.17 8.24 -5.60
CA CYS A 338 6.19 8.97 -4.79
C CYS A 338 5.21 9.77 -5.68
N LEU A 339 5.73 10.56 -6.62
CA LEU A 339 4.91 11.37 -7.50
C LEU A 339 4.11 10.54 -8.51
N ALA A 340 4.66 9.42 -8.99
CA ALA A 340 3.98 8.53 -9.93
C ALA A 340 2.74 7.89 -9.30
N HIS A 341 2.78 7.60 -8.00
CA HIS A 341 1.69 7.01 -7.23
C HIS A 341 0.84 8.03 -6.45
N GLY A 342 1.13 9.34 -6.60
CA GLY A 342 0.30 10.43 -6.09
C GLY A 342 0.64 10.91 -4.68
N SER A 343 1.76 10.47 -4.10
CA SER A 343 2.30 11.08 -2.88
C SER A 343 2.92 12.43 -3.18
N LEU A 344 2.51 13.46 -2.45
CA LEU A 344 3.01 14.83 -2.62
C LEU A 344 3.91 15.27 -1.46
N GLY A 345 4.25 14.36 -0.56
CA GLY A 345 5.19 14.60 0.54
C GLY A 345 6.10 13.40 0.76
N ILE A 346 7.29 13.65 1.28
CA ILE A 346 8.25 12.61 1.62
C ILE A 346 8.84 12.84 3.01
N VAL A 347 8.90 11.79 3.80
CA VAL A 347 9.51 11.79 5.14
C VAL A 347 10.66 10.79 5.13
N TRP A 348 11.87 11.27 5.20
CA TRP A 348 13.04 10.42 5.16
C TRP A 348 13.28 9.77 6.52
N TRP A 349 13.39 8.45 6.52
CA TRP A 349 14.00 7.75 7.63
C TRP A 349 15.50 7.78 7.44
N VAL A 350 16.22 8.31 8.41
CA VAL A 350 17.64 8.62 8.29
C VAL A 350 18.42 7.98 9.43
N ASP A 351 19.61 7.48 9.13
CA ASP A 351 20.58 7.25 10.20
C ASP A 351 21.12 8.60 10.68
N TRP A 352 20.51 9.12 11.75
CA TRP A 352 20.87 10.39 12.35
C TRP A 352 22.34 10.49 12.79
N ARG A 353 23.06 9.36 12.89
CA ARG A 353 24.49 9.30 13.17
C ARG A 353 25.31 9.55 11.90
N ASN A 354 24.74 9.44 10.72
CA ASN A 354 25.42 9.59 9.46
C ASN A 354 24.93 10.83 8.68
N LEU A 355 25.33 12.00 9.16
CA LEU A 355 24.98 13.28 8.54
C LEU A 355 25.42 13.38 7.05
N LYS A 356 26.37 12.55 6.60
CA LYS A 356 26.77 12.51 5.19
C LYS A 356 25.68 11.95 4.29
N LEU A 357 24.84 11.03 4.77
CA LEU A 357 23.69 10.54 4.01
C LEU A 357 22.65 11.62 3.80
N TRP A 358 22.50 12.55 4.72
CA TRP A 358 21.59 13.69 4.61
C TRP A 358 22.00 14.65 3.50
N ALA A 359 23.30 14.94 3.38
CA ALA A 359 23.80 15.77 2.29
C ALA A 359 23.47 15.18 0.91
N GLN A 360 23.35 13.85 0.83
CA GLN A 360 22.98 13.15 -0.42
C GLN A 360 21.51 13.33 -0.80
N THR A 361 20.60 13.60 0.16
CA THR A 361 19.18 13.84 -0.15
C THR A 361 18.94 15.24 -0.72
N LYS A 362 19.87 16.18 -0.59
CA LYS A 362 19.68 17.58 -0.94
C LYS A 362 19.12 17.78 -2.36
N GLN A 363 19.78 17.22 -3.35
CA GLN A 363 19.36 17.40 -4.74
C GLN A 363 18.01 16.73 -5.00
N ALA A 364 17.77 15.54 -4.44
CA ALA A 364 16.47 14.88 -4.55
C ALA A 364 15.35 15.74 -3.92
N ASN A 365 15.58 16.33 -2.76
CA ASN A 365 14.64 17.21 -2.09
C ASN A 365 14.33 18.49 -2.91
N GLU A 366 15.35 19.10 -3.53
CA GLU A 366 15.18 20.27 -4.42
C GLU A 366 14.35 19.90 -5.66
N GLU A 367 14.62 18.75 -6.29
CA GLU A 367 13.83 18.25 -7.42
C GLU A 367 12.40 17.92 -7.02
N PHE A 368 12.20 17.22 -5.90
CA PHE A 368 10.87 16.89 -5.39
C PHE A 368 10.04 18.13 -5.12
N SER A 369 10.60 19.11 -4.39
CA SER A 369 9.93 20.39 -4.11
C SER A 369 9.53 21.12 -5.39
N SER A 370 10.44 21.18 -6.37
CA SER A 370 10.19 21.83 -7.67
C SER A 370 9.08 21.12 -8.45
N LEU A 371 9.08 19.78 -8.45
CA LEU A 371 8.04 18.98 -9.14
C LEU A 371 6.68 19.12 -8.45
N VAL A 372 6.63 19.01 -7.11
CA VAL A 372 5.37 19.20 -6.37
C VAL A 372 4.78 20.58 -6.68
N SER A 373 5.59 21.63 -6.65
CA SER A 373 5.13 22.98 -7.02
C SER A 373 4.62 23.05 -8.45
N ALA A 374 5.28 22.37 -9.40
CA ALA A 374 4.86 22.32 -10.79
C ALA A 374 3.54 21.57 -11.01
N LEU A 375 3.23 20.61 -10.14
CA LEU A 375 1.99 19.83 -10.20
C LEU A 375 0.75 20.57 -9.68
N LYS A 376 0.90 21.79 -9.20
CA LYS A 376 -0.23 22.64 -8.77
C LYS A 376 -1.24 22.83 -9.91
N GLY A 377 -2.43 22.29 -9.72
CA GLY A 377 -3.50 22.35 -10.74
C GLY A 377 -3.49 21.21 -11.76
N PHE A 378 -2.61 20.24 -11.60
CA PHE A 378 -2.63 18.98 -12.32
C PHE A 378 -3.32 17.89 -11.48
N GLU A 379 -3.83 16.86 -12.14
CA GLU A 379 -4.42 15.67 -11.53
C GLU A 379 -3.71 14.43 -12.06
N LEU A 380 -3.36 13.51 -11.16
CA LEU A 380 -2.86 12.20 -11.55
C LEU A 380 -3.95 11.47 -12.36
N SER A 381 -3.56 10.81 -13.44
CA SER A 381 -4.50 10.07 -14.28
C SER A 381 -5.24 9.01 -13.46
N LYS A 382 -6.57 8.99 -13.61
CA LYS A 382 -7.43 8.03 -12.91
C LYS A 382 -7.21 6.62 -13.44
N ALA A 383 -7.20 5.65 -12.53
CA ALA A 383 -7.21 4.24 -12.88
C ALA A 383 -8.57 3.83 -13.47
N GLU A 384 -8.54 3.03 -14.52
CA GLU A 384 -9.71 2.33 -15.08
C GLU A 384 -9.76 0.85 -14.62
N VAL A 385 -8.71 0.42 -13.91
CA VAL A 385 -8.53 -0.92 -13.36
C VAL A 385 -8.44 -0.83 -11.84
N ALA A 386 -9.18 -1.69 -11.17
CA ALA A 386 -9.09 -1.89 -9.73
C ALA A 386 -8.58 -3.30 -9.41
N LEU A 387 -7.78 -3.43 -8.38
CA LEU A 387 -7.33 -4.69 -7.79
C LEU A 387 -7.90 -4.79 -6.38
N ILE A 388 -8.47 -5.93 -6.01
CA ILE A 388 -9.02 -6.13 -4.65
C ILE A 388 -7.88 -6.37 -3.68
N TYR A 389 -7.87 -5.66 -2.55
CA TYR A 389 -7.06 -5.99 -1.40
C TYR A 389 -7.70 -7.17 -0.65
N PRO A 390 -7.06 -8.33 -0.56
CA PRO A 390 -7.73 -9.59 -0.21
C PRO A 390 -7.83 -9.80 1.31
N TRP A 391 -8.41 -8.84 2.05
CA TRP A 391 -8.43 -8.85 3.52
C TRP A 391 -9.05 -10.12 4.10
N THR A 392 -10.28 -10.47 3.68
CA THR A 392 -10.96 -11.68 4.17
C THR A 392 -10.20 -12.96 3.85
N THR A 393 -9.54 -13.00 2.69
CA THR A 393 -8.66 -14.13 2.34
C THR A 393 -7.48 -14.22 3.31
N MET A 394 -6.81 -13.10 3.59
CA MET A 394 -5.68 -13.07 4.53
C MET A 394 -6.07 -13.47 5.95
N GLU A 395 -7.27 -13.09 6.42
CA GLU A 395 -7.79 -13.52 7.72
C GLU A 395 -7.99 -15.03 7.82
N LEU A 396 -8.46 -15.66 6.75
CA LEU A 396 -8.84 -17.07 6.73
C LEU A 396 -7.76 -18.01 6.18
N LYS A 397 -6.84 -17.46 5.40
CA LYS A 397 -5.71 -18.11 4.74
C LYS A 397 -4.45 -17.35 5.10
N THR A 398 -3.83 -17.72 6.18
CA THR A 398 -2.65 -17.02 6.73
C THR A 398 -1.34 -17.41 6.03
N ASP A 399 -1.39 -18.30 5.05
CA ASP A 399 -0.30 -18.51 4.10
C ASP A 399 -0.20 -17.32 3.14
N ASP A 400 1.01 -16.90 2.81
CA ASP A 400 1.24 -15.71 1.99
C ASP A 400 1.02 -15.94 0.48
N GLU A 401 0.55 -17.11 0.07
CA GLU A 401 0.40 -17.47 -1.34
C GLU A 401 -0.54 -16.54 -2.10
N PHE A 402 -1.68 -16.21 -1.51
CA PHE A 402 -2.71 -15.39 -2.14
C PHE A 402 -2.36 -13.90 -2.16
N SER A 403 -1.83 -13.39 -1.07
CA SER A 403 -1.38 -11.99 -1.01
C SER A 403 -0.23 -11.73 -1.97
N SER A 404 0.64 -12.70 -2.14
CA SER A 404 1.74 -12.58 -3.09
C SER A 404 1.32 -12.72 -4.53
N ASP A 405 0.38 -13.61 -4.80
CA ASP A 405 -0.24 -13.70 -6.13
C ASP A 405 -0.80 -12.34 -6.54
N ASN A 406 -1.51 -11.69 -5.64
CA ASN A 406 -2.06 -10.35 -5.80
C ASN A 406 -0.97 -9.31 -6.11
N LEU A 407 0.11 -9.28 -5.32
CA LEU A 407 1.24 -8.37 -5.53
C LEU A 407 1.98 -8.63 -6.84
N LEU A 408 2.24 -9.90 -7.19
CA LEU A 408 2.91 -10.26 -8.43
C LEU A 408 2.08 -9.88 -9.65
N PHE A 409 0.76 -10.01 -9.56
CA PHE A 409 -0.15 -9.54 -10.59
C PHE A 409 -0.17 -8.01 -10.71
N TYR A 410 -0.16 -7.29 -9.58
CA TYR A 410 0.01 -5.84 -9.57
C TYR A 410 1.28 -5.41 -10.33
N MET A 411 2.39 -6.08 -10.08
CA MET A 411 3.64 -5.83 -10.79
C MET A 411 3.48 -6.00 -12.31
N ALA A 412 2.73 -7.00 -12.78
CA ALA A 412 2.44 -7.18 -14.20
C ALA A 412 1.62 -6.02 -14.79
N LEU A 413 0.68 -5.46 -14.02
CA LEU A 413 -0.13 -4.31 -14.42
C LEU A 413 0.71 -3.03 -14.53
N VAL A 414 1.47 -2.69 -13.49
CA VAL A 414 2.32 -1.48 -13.46
C VAL A 414 3.36 -1.53 -14.59
N ARG A 415 4.03 -2.67 -14.77
CA ARG A 415 4.98 -2.87 -15.87
C ARG A 415 4.34 -2.84 -17.26
N SER A 416 3.03 -2.87 -17.35
CA SER A 416 2.26 -2.64 -18.58
C SER A 416 1.83 -1.17 -18.74
N GLY A 417 2.22 -0.28 -17.84
CA GLY A 417 1.80 1.13 -17.82
C GLY A 417 0.33 1.31 -17.47
N ILE A 418 -0.27 0.38 -16.73
CA ILE A 418 -1.67 0.42 -16.31
C ILE A 418 -1.75 1.06 -14.93
N PRO A 419 -2.36 2.26 -14.78
CA PRO A 419 -2.69 2.77 -13.47
C PRO A 419 -3.69 1.85 -12.76
N VAL A 420 -3.42 1.54 -11.50
CA VAL A 420 -4.22 0.61 -10.69
C VAL A 420 -4.64 1.32 -9.41
N ASP A 421 -5.90 1.15 -9.01
CA ASP A 421 -6.36 1.46 -7.67
C ASP A 421 -6.50 0.13 -6.90
N ILE A 422 -5.89 0.03 -5.72
CA ILE A 422 -6.07 -1.12 -4.84
C ILE A 422 -7.24 -0.77 -3.93
N ILE A 423 -8.30 -1.56 -3.95
CA ILE A 423 -9.55 -1.23 -3.25
C ILE A 423 -9.93 -2.31 -2.25
N SER A 424 -10.44 -1.90 -1.09
CA SER A 424 -10.92 -2.84 -0.08
C SER A 424 -12.30 -3.41 -0.43
N GLU A 425 -12.60 -4.57 0.15
CA GLU A 425 -13.92 -5.20 0.10
C GLU A 425 -15.02 -4.25 0.58
N GLN A 426 -14.76 -3.47 1.65
CA GLN A 426 -15.72 -2.49 2.16
C GLN A 426 -15.94 -1.33 1.18
N GLN A 427 -14.91 -0.84 0.51
CA GLN A 427 -15.08 0.20 -0.52
C GLN A 427 -15.94 -0.28 -1.69
N ILE A 428 -15.88 -1.57 -2.03
CA ILE A 428 -16.75 -2.18 -3.04
C ILE A 428 -18.23 -2.12 -2.57
N VAL A 429 -18.49 -2.51 -1.32
CA VAL A 429 -19.82 -2.44 -0.71
C VAL A 429 -20.33 -1.00 -0.68
N ASP A 430 -19.48 -0.02 -0.40
CA ASP A 430 -19.77 1.41 -0.33
C ASP A 430 -19.95 2.10 -1.71
N GLY A 431 -19.88 1.34 -2.80
CA GLY A 431 -20.16 1.83 -4.14
C GLY A 431 -18.97 2.56 -4.80
N VAL A 432 -17.75 2.08 -4.59
CA VAL A 432 -16.56 2.65 -5.23
C VAL A 432 -16.62 2.53 -6.76
N PHE A 433 -17.28 1.51 -7.30
CA PHE A 433 -17.38 1.30 -8.75
C PHE A 433 -18.06 2.48 -9.45
N GLU A 434 -19.18 2.95 -8.91
CA GLU A 434 -19.93 4.08 -9.44
C GLU A 434 -19.18 5.40 -9.27
N LYS A 435 -18.49 5.57 -8.13
CA LYS A 435 -17.75 6.79 -7.82
C LYS A 435 -16.49 6.96 -8.70
N ARG A 436 -15.81 5.85 -9.02
CA ARG A 436 -14.54 5.86 -9.75
C ARG A 436 -14.71 5.57 -11.25
N GLY A 437 -15.72 4.78 -11.62
CA GLY A 437 -16.02 4.41 -13.01
C GLY A 437 -15.04 3.39 -13.58
N TYR A 438 -14.64 2.40 -12.79
CA TYR A 438 -13.76 1.32 -13.25
C TYR A 438 -14.38 0.54 -14.40
N LYS A 439 -13.56 0.07 -15.31
CA LYS A 439 -13.93 -0.83 -16.41
C LYS A 439 -13.60 -2.28 -16.09
N VAL A 440 -12.54 -2.48 -15.32
CA VAL A 440 -12.02 -3.81 -14.95
C VAL A 440 -11.81 -3.88 -13.45
N LEU A 441 -12.23 -4.98 -12.88
CA LEU A 441 -11.92 -5.42 -11.53
C LEU A 441 -11.09 -6.68 -11.60
N CYS A 442 -9.98 -6.71 -10.88
CA CYS A 442 -9.12 -7.87 -10.73
C CYS A 442 -9.31 -8.45 -9.31
N ALA A 443 -9.89 -9.65 -9.24
CA ALA A 443 -10.02 -10.43 -8.01
C ALA A 443 -8.96 -11.55 -8.04
N ILE A 444 -7.71 -11.17 -7.86
CA ILE A 444 -6.55 -12.03 -7.90
C ILE A 444 -6.10 -12.36 -6.50
N GLY A 445 -5.82 -13.62 -6.21
CA GLY A 445 -5.50 -14.07 -4.87
C GLY A 445 -6.66 -13.86 -3.88
N CYS A 446 -7.89 -13.95 -4.35
CA CYS A 446 -9.10 -13.69 -3.57
C CYS A 446 -10.04 -14.91 -3.51
N PRO A 447 -9.58 -16.10 -3.05
CA PRO A 447 -10.42 -17.29 -3.00
C PRO A 447 -11.59 -17.17 -2.01
N VAL A 448 -11.54 -16.21 -1.10
CA VAL A 448 -12.63 -15.95 -0.15
C VAL A 448 -12.95 -14.45 -0.14
N LEU A 449 -14.20 -14.13 -0.40
CA LEU A 449 -14.75 -12.77 -0.34
C LEU A 449 -16.06 -12.76 0.46
N PRO A 450 -16.39 -11.66 1.16
CA PRO A 450 -17.69 -11.51 1.83
C PRO A 450 -18.84 -11.59 0.83
N PRO A 451 -19.99 -12.21 1.18
CA PRO A 451 -21.15 -12.35 0.29
C PRO A 451 -21.64 -11.02 -0.31
N GLU A 452 -21.67 -9.97 0.50
CA GLU A 452 -22.07 -8.63 0.08
C GLU A 452 -21.13 -8.04 -0.98
N THR A 453 -19.82 -8.30 -0.86
CA THR A 453 -18.82 -7.93 -1.86
C THR A 453 -19.04 -8.68 -3.17
N VAL A 454 -19.30 -9.99 -3.10
CA VAL A 454 -19.60 -10.84 -4.26
C VAL A 454 -20.83 -10.34 -5.01
N GLU A 455 -21.91 -9.97 -4.30
CA GLU A 455 -23.13 -9.43 -4.95
C GLU A 455 -22.87 -8.10 -5.66
N LYS A 456 -22.04 -7.22 -5.09
CA LYS A 456 -21.65 -5.97 -5.77
C LYS A 456 -20.82 -6.23 -7.03
N ILE A 457 -19.92 -7.20 -6.98
CA ILE A 457 -19.10 -7.62 -8.14
C ILE A 457 -19.99 -8.17 -9.25
N LYS A 458 -20.99 -9.04 -8.93
CA LYS A 458 -21.98 -9.54 -9.90
C LYS A 458 -22.68 -8.39 -10.59
N GLY A 459 -23.23 -7.45 -9.81
CA GLY A 459 -23.92 -6.28 -10.36
C GLY A 459 -23.00 -5.39 -11.21
N PHE A 460 -21.71 -5.28 -10.89
CA PHE A 460 -20.72 -4.57 -11.70
C PHE A 460 -20.56 -5.24 -13.08
N VAL A 461 -20.39 -6.57 -13.11
CA VAL A 461 -20.24 -7.32 -14.36
C VAL A 461 -21.51 -7.23 -15.21
N GLU A 462 -22.68 -7.45 -14.62
CA GLU A 462 -23.98 -7.38 -15.34
C GLU A 462 -24.20 -6.02 -16.03
N LYS A 463 -23.72 -4.93 -15.41
CA LYS A 463 -23.79 -3.57 -15.97
C LYS A 463 -22.76 -3.29 -17.08
N GLY A 464 -21.82 -4.19 -17.35
CA GLY A 464 -20.84 -4.08 -18.43
C GLY A 464 -19.38 -4.03 -17.97
N GLY A 465 -19.11 -4.21 -16.68
CA GLY A 465 -17.78 -4.34 -16.15
C GLY A 465 -17.10 -5.64 -16.59
N THR A 466 -15.79 -5.66 -16.56
CA THR A 466 -14.99 -6.87 -16.77
C THR A 466 -14.38 -7.31 -15.45
N LEU A 467 -14.59 -8.58 -15.09
CA LEU A 467 -13.93 -9.22 -13.98
C LEU A 467 -12.78 -10.09 -14.51
N ILE A 468 -11.60 -9.95 -13.94
CA ILE A 468 -10.49 -10.89 -14.09
C ILE A 468 -10.32 -11.56 -12.73
N GLN A 469 -10.40 -12.88 -12.73
CA GLN A 469 -10.18 -13.68 -11.55
C GLN A 469 -9.33 -14.91 -11.87
N ASP A 470 -8.63 -15.40 -10.91
CA ASP A 470 -7.80 -16.59 -11.01
C ASP A 470 -8.24 -17.69 -10.05
N TYR A 471 -7.33 -18.46 -9.53
CA TYR A 471 -7.59 -19.54 -8.59
C TYR A 471 -8.57 -19.14 -7.49
N GLU A 472 -9.69 -19.84 -7.37
CA GLU A 472 -10.82 -19.38 -6.55
C GLU A 472 -11.58 -20.53 -5.93
N GLY A 473 -11.92 -20.34 -4.65
CA GLY A 473 -12.80 -21.24 -3.91
C GLY A 473 -14.29 -20.91 -3.96
N GLN A 474 -14.71 -19.77 -4.55
CA GLN A 474 -16.10 -19.31 -4.59
C GLN A 474 -16.60 -19.05 -6.02
N SER A 475 -17.90 -19.31 -6.23
CA SER A 475 -18.54 -19.02 -7.51
C SER A 475 -18.92 -17.54 -7.62
N ILE A 476 -18.38 -16.85 -8.62
CA ILE A 476 -18.83 -15.53 -9.06
C ILE A 476 -19.50 -15.69 -10.43
N GLY A 477 -20.79 -15.32 -10.52
CA GLY A 477 -21.58 -15.54 -11.72
C GLY A 477 -22.00 -17.02 -11.89
N ASN A 478 -22.01 -17.50 -13.15
CA ASN A 478 -22.35 -18.89 -13.48
C ASN A 478 -21.13 -19.84 -13.44
N PHE A 479 -20.03 -19.40 -12.83
CA PHE A 479 -18.84 -20.18 -12.69
C PHE A 479 -18.87 -21.04 -11.45
N VAL A 480 -18.72 -22.33 -11.62
CA VAL A 480 -18.43 -23.27 -10.53
C VAL A 480 -16.98 -23.71 -10.68
N SER A 481 -16.11 -23.26 -9.79
CA SER A 481 -14.81 -23.88 -9.64
C SER A 481 -15.02 -25.23 -8.94
N VAL A 482 -14.55 -26.29 -9.55
CA VAL A 482 -14.44 -27.56 -8.85
C VAL A 482 -13.14 -27.50 -8.04
N TYR A 483 -13.20 -27.73 -6.75
CA TYR A 483 -12.04 -27.71 -5.85
C TYR A 483 -10.84 -28.44 -6.41
N PRO A 484 -9.64 -27.94 -6.17
CA PRO A 484 -8.44 -28.45 -6.81
C PRO A 484 -8.20 -29.91 -6.44
N GLU A 485 -8.20 -30.77 -7.45
CA GLU A 485 -7.59 -32.09 -7.32
C GLU A 485 -6.06 -32.02 -7.44
N LEU A 486 -5.51 -30.85 -7.74
CA LEU A 486 -4.11 -30.66 -8.01
C LEU A 486 -3.56 -29.45 -7.25
N VAL A 487 -2.98 -29.73 -6.11
CA VAL A 487 -1.91 -28.87 -5.59
C VAL A 487 -0.69 -29.17 -6.46
N ALA A 488 -0.29 -28.25 -7.31
CA ALA A 488 0.98 -28.40 -8.00
C ALA A 488 2.06 -28.47 -6.91
N ASP A 489 2.77 -29.59 -6.84
CA ASP A 489 4.00 -29.63 -6.07
C ASP A 489 4.92 -28.55 -6.61
N PRO A 490 5.25 -27.50 -5.85
CA PRO A 490 6.07 -26.40 -6.35
C PRO A 490 7.47 -26.82 -6.77
N PHE A 491 7.88 -28.03 -6.42
CA PHE A 491 9.10 -28.69 -6.85
C PHE A 491 8.90 -29.67 -7.99
N ALA A 492 7.64 -30.00 -8.36
CA ALA A 492 7.33 -30.82 -9.49
C ALA A 492 7.57 -30.08 -10.81
N LYS A 493 7.72 -30.82 -11.91
CA LYS A 493 7.79 -30.23 -13.24
C LYS A 493 6.55 -29.36 -13.48
N HIS A 494 6.77 -28.07 -13.73
CA HIS A 494 5.71 -27.13 -13.98
C HIS A 494 4.81 -27.60 -15.11
N THR A 495 3.51 -27.70 -14.82
CA THR A 495 2.49 -27.85 -15.86
C THR A 495 2.45 -26.54 -16.64
N VAL A 496 2.66 -26.61 -17.93
CA VAL A 496 2.58 -25.45 -18.82
C VAL A 496 1.26 -25.47 -19.58
N TYR A 497 0.75 -24.29 -19.94
CA TYR A 497 -0.41 -24.21 -20.81
C TYR A 497 -0.14 -23.35 -22.05
N THR A 498 -0.82 -23.69 -23.13
CA THR A 498 -0.66 -23.07 -24.43
C THR A 498 -1.86 -22.19 -24.75
N ILE A 499 -1.61 -20.96 -25.13
CA ILE A 499 -2.67 -20.06 -25.60
C ILE A 499 -3.15 -20.53 -26.97
N LYS A 500 -4.43 -20.92 -27.04
CA LYS A 500 -5.13 -21.22 -28.29
C LYS A 500 -6.42 -20.40 -28.30
N THR A 501 -6.44 -19.33 -29.08
CA THR A 501 -7.58 -18.44 -29.06
C THR A 501 -8.11 -18.12 -30.45
N ARG A 502 -9.43 -17.94 -30.53
CA ARG A 502 -10.12 -17.33 -31.67
C ARG A 502 -10.60 -15.90 -31.38
N LEU A 503 -10.22 -15.33 -30.23
CA LEU A 503 -10.54 -13.95 -29.90
C LEU A 503 -9.58 -13.02 -30.63
N SER A 504 -10.06 -12.26 -31.59
CA SER A 504 -9.25 -11.40 -32.45
C SER A 504 -8.30 -10.45 -31.67
N SER A 505 -8.71 -10.02 -30.48
CA SER A 505 -7.89 -9.14 -29.65
C SER A 505 -6.65 -9.77 -29.06
N ILE A 506 -6.58 -11.10 -28.93
CA ILE A 506 -5.44 -11.83 -28.35
C ILE A 506 -4.85 -12.89 -29.28
N ASN A 507 -5.27 -12.93 -30.55
CA ASN A 507 -4.76 -13.89 -31.53
C ASN A 507 -3.24 -13.85 -31.73
N ARG A 508 -2.60 -12.72 -31.46
CA ARG A 508 -1.14 -12.57 -31.55
C ARG A 508 -0.38 -13.45 -30.53
N LEU A 509 -1.05 -13.90 -29.47
CA LEU A 509 -0.48 -14.78 -28.46
C LEU A 509 -0.71 -16.27 -28.78
N ASN A 510 -1.40 -16.57 -29.90
CA ASN A 510 -1.70 -17.95 -30.26
C ASN A 510 -0.41 -18.78 -30.42
N GLY A 511 -0.37 -19.92 -29.74
CA GLY A 511 0.79 -20.79 -29.67
C GLY A 511 1.84 -20.40 -28.62
N LYS A 512 1.69 -19.28 -27.93
CA LYS A 512 2.55 -18.93 -26.78
C LYS A 512 2.27 -19.87 -25.61
N ILE A 513 3.29 -20.11 -24.81
CA ILE A 513 3.26 -20.99 -23.63
C ILE A 513 3.36 -20.13 -22.39
N ILE A 514 2.53 -20.44 -21.40
CA ILE A 514 2.57 -19.84 -20.05
C ILE A 514 2.94 -20.95 -19.07
N PRO A 515 3.96 -20.76 -18.24
CA PRO A 515 4.25 -21.70 -17.16
C PRO A 515 3.18 -21.58 -16.06
N VAL A 516 2.94 -22.67 -15.35
CA VAL A 516 2.17 -22.64 -14.09
C VAL A 516 3.15 -22.39 -12.95
N GLY A 517 2.98 -21.29 -12.26
CA GLY A 517 3.91 -20.87 -11.19
C GLY A 517 3.64 -21.53 -9.84
N ASN A 518 2.37 -21.88 -9.56
CA ASN A 518 1.96 -22.44 -8.28
C ASN A 518 0.73 -23.36 -8.45
N MET A 519 -0.35 -23.10 -7.75
CA MET A 519 -1.58 -23.93 -7.75
C MET A 519 -2.43 -23.71 -9.00
N CYS A 520 -3.15 -24.75 -9.37
CA CYS A 520 -4.20 -24.69 -10.39
C CYS A 520 -5.43 -25.50 -9.99
N GLU A 521 -6.57 -25.14 -10.55
CA GLU A 521 -7.85 -25.79 -10.36
C GLU A 521 -8.42 -26.28 -11.68
N LYS A 522 -9.42 -27.18 -11.60
CA LYS A 522 -10.15 -27.63 -12.78
C LYS A 522 -11.30 -26.69 -13.08
N LEU A 523 -11.30 -26.10 -14.28
CA LEU A 523 -12.42 -25.27 -14.74
C LEU A 523 -13.48 -26.12 -15.40
N SER A 524 -14.73 -25.99 -14.94
CA SER A 524 -15.88 -26.50 -15.70
C SER A 524 -16.21 -25.55 -16.83
N SER A 525 -16.21 -26.04 -18.09
CA SER A 525 -16.65 -25.26 -19.23
C SER A 525 -18.18 -25.30 -19.34
N HIS A 526 -18.82 -24.14 -19.17
CA HIS A 526 -20.23 -23.97 -19.56
C HIS A 526 -20.36 -23.76 -21.08
N VAL A 527 -21.54 -24.05 -21.62
CA VAL A 527 -21.84 -23.99 -23.08
C VAL A 527 -21.51 -22.61 -23.70
N GLU A 528 -21.54 -21.55 -22.91
CA GLU A 528 -21.27 -20.16 -23.34
C GLU A 528 -19.82 -19.71 -23.11
N SER A 529 -18.96 -20.56 -22.55
CA SER A 529 -17.57 -20.21 -22.27
C SER A 529 -16.69 -20.36 -23.51
N LYS A 530 -15.78 -19.39 -23.72
CA LYS A 530 -14.73 -19.45 -24.75
C LYS A 530 -13.41 -19.78 -24.10
N VAL A 531 -12.88 -20.97 -24.39
CA VAL A 531 -11.55 -21.36 -23.93
C VAL A 531 -10.51 -20.61 -24.77
N ILE A 532 -9.64 -19.85 -24.09
CA ILE A 532 -8.56 -19.07 -24.72
C ILE A 532 -7.17 -19.63 -24.46
N ALA A 533 -7.02 -20.45 -23.43
CA ALA A 533 -5.80 -21.20 -23.13
C ALA A 533 -6.14 -22.61 -22.63
N ARG A 534 -5.25 -23.57 -22.88
CA ARG A 534 -5.40 -24.96 -22.45
C ARG A 534 -4.10 -25.46 -21.83
N PHE A 535 -4.23 -26.30 -20.83
CA PHE A 535 -3.13 -27.10 -20.31
C PHE A 535 -2.65 -28.13 -21.35
N GLU A 536 -1.48 -28.74 -21.14
CA GLU A 536 -0.92 -29.77 -22.03
C GLU A 536 -1.87 -30.98 -22.17
N ASN A 537 -2.61 -31.34 -21.14
CA ASN A 537 -3.60 -32.41 -21.15
C ASN A 537 -4.88 -32.05 -21.93
N GLY A 538 -4.97 -30.82 -22.45
CA GLY A 538 -6.12 -30.34 -23.22
C GLY A 538 -7.25 -29.72 -22.40
N GLU A 539 -7.19 -29.74 -21.06
CA GLU A 539 -8.18 -29.10 -20.21
C GLU A 539 -8.14 -27.56 -20.30
N PRO A 540 -9.26 -26.86 -20.05
CA PRO A 540 -9.28 -25.40 -20.04
C PRO A 540 -8.37 -24.83 -18.97
N ALA A 541 -7.48 -23.89 -19.34
CA ALA A 541 -6.61 -23.15 -18.41
C ALA A 541 -7.09 -21.71 -18.22
N VAL A 542 -7.55 -21.04 -19.31
CA VAL A 542 -8.16 -19.72 -19.21
C VAL A 542 -9.43 -19.68 -20.07
N ILE A 543 -10.51 -19.22 -19.48
CA ILE A 543 -11.82 -19.11 -20.16
C ILE A 543 -12.34 -17.68 -20.07
N VAL A 544 -13.19 -17.34 -21.03
CA VAL A 544 -13.91 -16.08 -21.07
C VAL A 544 -15.39 -16.37 -21.18
N VAL A 545 -16.18 -15.75 -20.29
CA VAL A 545 -17.63 -15.85 -20.26
C VAL A 545 -18.24 -14.46 -20.36
N ASN A 546 -19.27 -14.33 -21.21
CA ASN A 546 -20.11 -13.14 -21.18
C ASN A 546 -21.17 -13.30 -20.09
N ASN A 547 -21.34 -12.28 -19.27
CA ASN A 547 -22.35 -12.25 -18.23
C ASN A 547 -23.08 -10.90 -18.27
N GLY A 548 -24.35 -10.91 -18.62
CA GLY A 548 -25.10 -9.68 -18.88
C GLY A 548 -24.44 -8.85 -20.00
N LYS A 549 -24.11 -7.60 -19.70
CA LYS A 549 -23.38 -6.70 -20.62
C LYS A 549 -21.87 -6.78 -20.48
N GLY A 550 -21.38 -7.45 -19.45
CA GLY A 550 -19.98 -7.55 -19.09
C GLY A 550 -19.33 -8.88 -19.43
N MET A 551 -18.15 -9.07 -18.90
CA MET A 551 -17.29 -10.21 -19.22
C MET A 551 -16.56 -10.68 -17.97
N ILE A 552 -16.45 -12.00 -17.81
CA ILE A 552 -15.58 -12.63 -16.81
C ILE A 552 -14.47 -13.35 -17.53
N VAL A 553 -13.24 -13.11 -17.12
CA VAL A 553 -12.04 -13.86 -17.50
C VAL A 553 -11.60 -14.64 -16.29
N LYS A 554 -11.61 -15.96 -16.39
CA LYS A 554 -11.20 -16.86 -15.31
C LYS A 554 -9.95 -17.64 -15.73
N SER A 555 -8.90 -17.55 -14.90
CA SER A 555 -7.74 -18.44 -14.98
C SER A 555 -7.92 -19.61 -14.02
N ALA A 556 -7.46 -20.77 -14.44
CA ALA A 556 -7.37 -21.97 -13.59
C ALA A 556 -6.15 -21.93 -12.66
N SER A 557 -5.18 -21.10 -12.95
CA SER A 557 -3.93 -20.94 -12.19
C SER A 557 -3.85 -19.55 -11.58
N MET A 558 -2.95 -19.39 -10.64
CA MET A 558 -2.63 -18.13 -9.97
C MET A 558 -1.79 -17.26 -10.91
N LEU A 559 -2.42 -16.24 -11.50
CA LEU A 559 -1.83 -15.42 -12.58
C LEU A 559 -0.60 -14.63 -12.16
N GLY A 560 -0.52 -14.17 -10.94
CA GLY A 560 0.66 -13.49 -10.41
C GLY A 560 1.86 -14.44 -10.29
N TRP A 561 1.62 -15.65 -9.80
CA TRP A 561 2.65 -16.69 -9.74
C TRP A 561 3.08 -17.14 -11.13
N ASP A 562 2.16 -17.33 -12.07
CA ASP A 562 2.48 -17.62 -13.48
C ASP A 562 3.37 -16.51 -14.06
N TYR A 563 3.07 -15.25 -13.76
CA TYR A 563 3.87 -14.11 -14.17
C TYR A 563 5.27 -14.14 -13.57
N SER A 564 5.41 -14.50 -12.32
CA SER A 564 6.71 -14.56 -11.64
C SER A 564 7.58 -15.68 -12.20
N ASN A 565 6.96 -16.74 -12.73
CA ASN A 565 7.62 -17.97 -13.19
C ASN A 565 8.64 -18.47 -12.14
N TYR A 566 8.26 -18.42 -10.87
CA TYR A 566 9.12 -18.79 -9.75
C TYR A 566 8.83 -20.21 -9.29
N PRO A 567 9.84 -21.11 -9.30
CA PRO A 567 9.64 -22.53 -8.98
C PRO A 567 9.80 -22.86 -7.49
N GLY A 568 9.46 -21.98 -6.58
CA GLY A 568 9.74 -22.19 -5.16
C GLY A 568 8.56 -22.02 -4.24
N HIS A 569 8.60 -22.73 -3.11
CA HIS A 569 7.74 -22.50 -1.98
C HIS A 569 8.05 -21.17 -1.30
N TYR A 570 7.04 -20.67 -0.60
CA TYR A 570 7.06 -19.57 0.30
C TYR A 570 8.11 -19.71 1.37
N ASP A 571 9.09 -18.91 1.34
CA ASP A 571 9.75 -18.35 2.51
C ASP A 571 10.41 -17.08 2.04
N PHE A 572 9.90 -15.90 2.39
CA PHE A 572 10.54 -14.62 2.06
C PHE A 572 10.90 -14.43 0.57
N ALA A 573 10.31 -15.22 -0.34
CA ALA A 573 10.71 -15.22 -1.76
C ALA A 573 10.48 -13.87 -2.41
N LEU A 574 9.51 -13.09 -1.94
CA LEU A 574 9.30 -11.72 -2.40
C LEU A 574 10.31 -10.74 -1.82
N MET A 575 10.95 -11.07 -0.73
CA MET A 575 12.08 -10.32 -0.19
C MET A 575 13.42 -10.70 -0.83
N PHE A 576 13.48 -11.82 -1.59
CA PHE A 576 14.66 -12.27 -2.34
C PHE A 576 14.38 -12.42 -3.85
N PRO A 577 14.16 -11.36 -4.52
CA PRO A 577 13.60 -11.31 -5.87
C PRO A 577 14.55 -11.68 -7.01
N SER A 578 15.79 -12.00 -6.74
CA SER A 578 16.75 -12.51 -7.73
C SER A 578 16.26 -13.75 -8.48
N LYS A 579 15.22 -14.43 -7.95
CA LYS A 579 14.66 -15.66 -8.50
C LYS A 579 13.39 -15.45 -9.34
N ILE A 580 12.75 -14.27 -9.29
CA ILE A 580 11.56 -13.99 -10.11
C ILE A 580 11.99 -13.80 -11.56
N ARG A 581 11.44 -14.59 -12.48
CA ARG A 581 11.83 -14.59 -13.90
C ARG A 581 11.00 -13.68 -14.78
N ARG A 582 9.80 -13.26 -14.33
CA ARG A 582 8.86 -12.37 -15.05
C ARG A 582 8.48 -12.91 -16.42
N ASP A 583 7.38 -13.64 -16.52
CA ASP A 583 6.91 -14.15 -17.80
C ASP A 583 6.18 -13.07 -18.61
N GLU A 584 6.83 -12.57 -19.63
CA GLU A 584 6.28 -11.51 -20.47
C GLU A 584 5.04 -11.96 -21.26
N THR A 585 4.82 -13.26 -21.46
CA THR A 585 3.63 -13.77 -22.12
C THR A 585 2.39 -13.59 -21.24
N VAL A 586 2.52 -13.82 -19.93
CA VAL A 586 1.44 -13.55 -18.96
C VAL A 586 1.10 -12.06 -18.95
N ARG A 587 2.11 -11.20 -18.86
CA ARG A 587 1.92 -9.74 -18.90
C ARG A 587 1.20 -9.29 -20.19
N GLU A 588 1.62 -9.82 -21.33
CA GLU A 588 0.97 -9.52 -22.60
C GLU A 588 -0.47 -10.04 -22.66
N LEU A 589 -0.76 -11.23 -22.12
CA LEU A 589 -2.12 -11.76 -22.04
C LEU A 589 -3.03 -10.84 -21.24
N VAL A 590 -2.60 -10.44 -20.05
CA VAL A 590 -3.34 -9.50 -19.21
C VAL A 590 -3.58 -8.18 -19.96
N PHE A 591 -2.55 -7.62 -20.59
CA PHE A 591 -2.68 -6.38 -21.36
C PHE A 591 -3.71 -6.49 -22.51
N GLU A 592 -3.73 -7.60 -23.27
CA GLU A 592 -4.71 -7.80 -24.34
C GLU A 592 -6.14 -8.01 -23.80
N ILE A 593 -6.30 -8.62 -22.63
CA ILE A 593 -7.59 -8.69 -21.95
C ILE A 593 -8.09 -7.30 -21.57
N LEU A 594 -7.23 -6.47 -20.97
CA LEU A 594 -7.55 -5.09 -20.61
C LEU A 594 -7.92 -4.25 -21.84
N LYS A 595 -7.21 -4.43 -22.93
CA LYS A 595 -7.50 -3.77 -24.20
C LYS A 595 -8.87 -4.19 -24.76
N LYS A 596 -9.23 -5.47 -24.64
CA LYS A 596 -10.58 -5.95 -25.00
C LYS A 596 -11.66 -5.31 -24.13
N ALA A 597 -11.40 -5.11 -22.86
CA ALA A 597 -12.25 -4.37 -21.92
C ALA A 597 -12.25 -2.85 -22.19
N LYS A 598 -11.60 -2.40 -23.28
CA LYS A 598 -11.47 -0.98 -23.67
C LYS A 598 -10.74 -0.11 -22.64
N VAL A 599 -9.90 -0.70 -21.83
CA VAL A 599 -8.94 0.04 -20.99
C VAL A 599 -7.90 0.67 -21.90
N LYS A 600 -7.65 1.95 -21.70
CA LYS A 600 -6.66 2.69 -22.46
C LYS A 600 -5.66 3.31 -21.50
N PRO A 601 -4.45 2.77 -21.40
CA PRO A 601 -3.41 3.41 -20.60
C PRO A 601 -3.23 4.85 -21.04
N PRO A 602 -3.14 5.80 -20.11
CA PRO A 602 -2.91 7.20 -20.44
C PRO A 602 -1.52 7.44 -21.04
N VAL A 603 -0.56 6.64 -20.63
CA VAL A 603 0.83 6.62 -21.11
C VAL A 603 1.36 5.20 -21.04
N VAL A 604 2.23 4.82 -21.96
CA VAL A 604 2.91 3.51 -21.96
C VAL A 604 4.39 3.67 -22.31
N SER A 605 5.20 2.81 -21.73
CA SER A 605 6.61 2.63 -22.03
C SER A 605 6.82 1.41 -22.92
N SER A 606 7.73 1.48 -23.91
CA SER A 606 8.12 0.32 -24.70
C SER A 606 9.04 -0.64 -23.92
N ASN A 607 9.64 -0.16 -22.85
CA ASN A 607 10.47 -0.92 -21.94
C ASN A 607 9.68 -1.13 -20.62
N PRO A 608 9.29 -2.36 -20.25
CA PRO A 608 8.52 -2.61 -19.04
C PRO A 608 9.22 -2.24 -17.74
N ASP A 609 10.55 -2.13 -17.74
CA ASP A 609 11.33 -1.74 -16.57
C ASP A 609 11.50 -0.21 -16.44
N VAL A 610 10.90 0.54 -17.37
CA VAL A 610 10.74 1.99 -17.27
C VAL A 610 9.28 2.29 -16.97
N GLU A 611 8.99 2.56 -15.71
CA GLU A 611 7.66 2.96 -15.27
C GLU A 611 7.31 4.36 -15.80
N VAL A 612 6.02 4.57 -16.04
CA VAL A 612 5.51 5.85 -16.54
C VAL A 612 4.21 6.24 -15.86
N ALA A 613 4.12 7.50 -15.48
CA ALA A 613 2.90 8.10 -14.96
C ALA A 613 2.62 9.44 -15.64
N VAL A 614 1.37 9.89 -15.62
CA VAL A 614 1.02 11.19 -16.20
C VAL A 614 0.08 11.98 -15.30
N TRP A 615 0.46 13.21 -15.04
CA TRP A 615 -0.34 14.24 -14.41
C TRP A 615 -0.96 15.12 -15.49
N LYS A 616 -2.29 15.19 -15.51
CA LYS A 616 -3.09 15.89 -16.51
C LYS A 616 -3.40 17.31 -16.04
N GLY A 617 -3.03 18.30 -16.85
CA GLY A 617 -3.42 19.69 -16.67
C GLY A 617 -4.42 20.16 -17.73
N LYS A 618 -4.79 21.43 -17.67
CA LYS A 618 -5.72 22.03 -18.64
C LYS A 618 -5.07 22.26 -20.01
N GLU A 619 -3.84 22.76 -20.02
CA GLU A 619 -3.13 23.17 -21.24
C GLU A 619 -1.85 22.36 -21.49
N SER A 620 -1.43 21.60 -20.50
CA SER A 620 -0.22 20.78 -20.56
C SER A 620 -0.36 19.55 -19.68
N ASP A 621 0.45 18.53 -19.98
CA ASP A 621 0.60 17.34 -19.15
C ASP A 621 2.04 17.25 -18.63
N ILE A 622 2.24 16.60 -17.49
CA ILE A 622 3.56 16.24 -16.99
C ILE A 622 3.64 14.70 -17.00
N VAL A 623 4.59 14.18 -17.76
CA VAL A 623 4.89 12.75 -17.83
C VAL A 623 6.12 12.48 -16.99
N LEU A 624 6.02 11.51 -16.08
CA LEU A 624 7.13 10.95 -15.30
C LEU A 624 7.58 9.66 -15.98
N ALA A 625 8.89 9.46 -16.05
CA ALA A 625 9.49 8.20 -16.50
C ALA A 625 10.58 7.80 -15.49
N ILE A 626 10.55 6.56 -15.02
CA ILE A 626 11.38 6.06 -13.92
C ILE A 626 12.05 4.78 -14.37
N ASN A 627 13.36 4.71 -14.28
CA ASN A 627 14.13 3.49 -14.51
C ASN A 627 14.38 2.78 -13.18
N HIS A 628 13.81 1.60 -13.01
CA HIS A 628 13.96 0.78 -11.80
C HIS A 628 15.19 -0.16 -11.85
N LEU A 629 16.01 -0.04 -12.86
CA LEU A 629 17.17 -0.91 -13.03
C LEU A 629 18.47 -0.23 -12.57
N ASN A 630 19.37 -1.03 -12.02
CA ASN A 630 20.75 -0.63 -11.75
C ASN A 630 21.61 -0.65 -13.03
N GLN A 631 21.02 -0.24 -14.15
CA GLN A 631 21.69 -0.06 -15.43
C GLN A 631 20.93 0.95 -16.29
N PRO A 632 21.57 1.61 -17.26
CA PRO A 632 20.89 2.53 -18.13
C PRO A 632 19.75 1.85 -18.91
N ALA A 633 18.67 2.57 -19.15
CA ALA A 633 17.52 2.11 -19.91
C ALA A 633 17.14 3.13 -20.98
N GLU A 634 16.72 2.63 -22.13
CA GLU A 634 16.11 3.41 -23.19
C GLU A 634 14.65 2.96 -23.37
N SER A 635 13.76 3.91 -23.63
CA SER A 635 12.37 3.60 -23.90
C SER A 635 11.74 4.62 -24.82
N LYS A 636 10.78 4.16 -25.61
CA LYS A 636 9.83 5.00 -26.31
C LYS A 636 8.59 5.17 -25.46
N ILE A 637 8.33 6.39 -25.00
CA ILE A 637 7.13 6.76 -24.27
C ILE A 637 6.03 7.13 -25.23
N THR A 638 4.83 6.58 -25.06
CA THR A 638 3.67 6.88 -25.89
C THR A 638 2.50 7.36 -25.03
N LEU A 639 2.09 8.60 -25.24
CA LEU A 639 1.00 9.27 -24.52
C LEU A 639 -0.27 9.20 -25.37
N SER A 640 -1.40 8.81 -24.75
CA SER A 640 -2.72 8.86 -25.39
C SER A 640 -3.28 10.28 -25.37
N LEU A 641 -3.60 10.83 -26.55
CA LEU A 641 -4.16 12.17 -26.71
C LEU A 641 -5.69 12.12 -26.68
N LYS A 642 -6.31 13.06 -25.96
CA LYS A 642 -7.78 13.21 -25.95
C LYS A 642 -8.31 13.85 -27.24
N ASP A 643 -7.53 14.73 -27.86
CA ASP A 643 -7.93 15.44 -29.06
C ASP A 643 -7.64 14.63 -30.33
N LYS A 644 -8.62 14.57 -31.24
CA LYS A 644 -8.45 13.96 -32.56
C LYS A 644 -7.68 14.91 -33.49
N GLY A 645 -6.50 15.20 -33.13
CA GLY A 645 -5.32 15.35 -33.87
C GLY A 645 -4.96 16.47 -34.78
N ASN A 646 -5.39 17.72 -34.70
CA ASN A 646 -4.79 18.80 -35.51
C ASN A 646 -3.81 19.73 -34.76
N ASN A 647 -3.59 19.48 -33.47
CA ASN A 647 -2.73 20.33 -32.66
C ASN A 647 -1.31 19.77 -32.65
N ALA A 648 -0.34 20.65 -32.86
CA ALA A 648 1.06 20.33 -32.63
C ALA A 648 1.34 20.26 -31.13
N TYR A 649 2.24 19.39 -30.71
CA TYR A 649 2.67 19.25 -29.34
C TYR A 649 4.19 19.43 -29.23
N SER A 650 4.64 20.08 -28.20
CA SER A 650 6.05 20.14 -27.81
C SER A 650 6.32 19.24 -26.61
N VAL A 651 7.49 18.64 -26.58
CA VAL A 651 8.00 17.84 -25.47
C VAL A 651 9.28 18.46 -24.95
N GLN A 652 9.35 18.74 -23.67
CA GLN A 652 10.52 19.34 -23.05
C GLN A 652 10.85 18.59 -21.75
N GLU A 653 12.10 18.16 -21.58
CA GLU A 653 12.57 17.66 -20.30
C GLU A 653 12.53 18.80 -19.26
N TYR A 654 11.91 18.53 -18.11
CA TYR A 654 11.51 19.59 -17.17
C TYR A 654 12.68 20.37 -16.59
N PHE A 655 13.74 19.70 -16.11
CA PHE A 655 14.87 20.39 -15.49
C PHE A 655 15.90 20.90 -16.50
N SER A 656 16.32 20.08 -17.43
CA SER A 656 17.33 20.50 -18.43
C SER A 656 16.81 21.48 -19.48
N LYS A 657 15.48 21.66 -19.56
CA LYS A 657 14.78 22.45 -20.58
C LYS A 657 15.07 21.99 -22.02
N LYS A 658 15.67 20.83 -22.19
CA LYS A 658 15.98 20.25 -23.48
C LYS A 658 14.70 19.89 -24.23
N SER A 659 14.53 20.42 -25.41
CA SER A 659 13.44 20.04 -26.32
C SER A 659 13.70 18.66 -26.90
N ILE A 660 12.67 17.82 -26.94
CA ILE A 660 12.70 16.49 -27.54
C ILE A 660 11.75 16.50 -28.73
N LYS A 661 12.20 16.00 -29.87
CA LYS A 661 11.37 15.92 -31.07
C LYS A 661 10.31 14.83 -30.89
N PRO A 662 9.02 15.17 -30.84
CA PRO A 662 7.98 14.16 -30.73
C PRO A 662 7.66 13.53 -32.09
N MET A 663 7.17 12.29 -32.03
CA MET A 663 6.52 11.62 -33.15
C MET A 663 5.01 11.65 -32.89
N GLN A 664 4.29 12.40 -33.70
CA GLN A 664 2.85 12.58 -33.50
C GLN A 664 2.05 11.69 -34.44
N GLY A 665 1.17 10.87 -33.86
CA GLY A 665 0.15 10.10 -34.58
C GLY A 665 -1.23 10.74 -34.46
N LYS A 666 -2.26 10.09 -35.01
CA LYS A 666 -3.65 10.59 -34.97
C LYS A 666 -4.24 10.75 -33.56
N GLN A 667 -3.86 9.88 -32.63
CA GLN A 667 -4.40 9.84 -31.26
C GLN A 667 -3.31 9.61 -30.20
N ASN A 668 -2.05 9.70 -30.56
CA ASN A 668 -0.92 9.48 -29.67
C ASN A 668 0.26 10.38 -30.02
N LEU A 669 1.04 10.66 -28.99
CA LEU A 669 2.31 11.35 -29.05
C LEU A 669 3.38 10.41 -28.52
N SER A 670 4.47 10.23 -29.25
CA SER A 670 5.58 9.39 -28.77
C SER A 670 6.88 10.18 -28.76
N PHE A 671 7.79 9.82 -27.85
CA PHE A 671 9.13 10.37 -27.78
C PHE A 671 10.08 9.39 -27.12
N GLU A 672 11.38 9.49 -27.47
CA GLU A 672 12.42 8.62 -26.93
C GLU A 672 13.01 9.23 -25.65
N VAL A 673 13.26 8.37 -24.66
CA VAL A 673 13.91 8.73 -23.39
C VAL A 673 15.13 7.86 -23.15
N LYS A 674 16.15 8.45 -22.52
CA LYS A 674 17.33 7.76 -22.02
C LYS A 674 17.49 8.08 -20.55
N LEU A 675 17.54 7.05 -19.72
CA LEU A 675 17.64 7.13 -18.27
C LEU A 675 18.89 6.39 -17.81
N THR A 676 19.58 6.94 -16.86
CA THR A 676 20.69 6.25 -16.17
C THR A 676 20.11 5.31 -15.09
N ASN A 677 20.96 4.68 -14.32
CA ASN A 677 20.58 3.77 -13.22
C ASN A 677 19.67 4.50 -12.22
N PHE A 678 18.53 3.90 -11.89
CA PHE A 678 17.57 4.42 -10.89
C PHE A 678 17.14 5.88 -11.13
N GLN A 679 17.17 6.34 -12.36
CA GLN A 679 16.84 7.73 -12.69
C GLN A 679 15.36 7.90 -12.97
N GLY A 680 14.77 8.91 -12.31
CA GLY A 680 13.50 9.50 -12.72
C GLY A 680 13.70 10.76 -13.56
N LYS A 681 12.82 11.01 -14.51
CA LYS A 681 12.74 12.27 -15.28
C LYS A 681 11.31 12.72 -15.47
N ALA A 682 11.11 14.02 -15.50
CA ALA A 682 9.84 14.65 -15.80
C ALA A 682 9.87 15.33 -17.18
N TYR A 683 8.78 15.19 -17.92
CA TYR A 683 8.63 15.78 -19.26
C TYR A 683 7.36 16.62 -19.32
N LEU A 684 7.50 17.87 -19.69
CA LEU A 684 6.40 18.79 -19.91
C LEU A 684 5.90 18.65 -21.34
N ILE A 685 4.65 18.32 -21.51
CA ILE A 685 3.96 18.17 -22.79
C ILE A 685 3.02 19.35 -22.95
N LYS A 686 3.28 20.23 -23.92
CA LYS A 686 2.45 21.41 -24.19
C LYS A 686 1.80 21.31 -25.56
N LYS A 687 0.53 21.69 -25.61
CA LYS A 687 -0.19 21.94 -26.87
C LYS A 687 0.33 23.25 -27.43
N GLN A 688 0.70 23.27 -28.71
CA GLN A 688 1.15 24.44 -29.43
C GLN A 688 -0.01 25.22 -30.10
#